data_77e4cce3bb84c02ce1de378586571bff
#
_entry.id   77e4cce3bb84c02ce1de378586571bff
#
_cell.length_a   1.000
_cell.length_b   1.000
_cell.length_c   1.000
_cell.angle_alpha   90.00
_cell.angle_beta   90.00
_cell.angle_gamma   90.00
#
_symmetry.space_group_name_H-M   'P 1'
#
loop_
_entity.id
_entity.type
_entity.pdbx_description
1 polymer ?
#
loop_
_entity_poly.entity_id
_entity_poly.type
_entity_poly.pdbx_seq_one_letter_code
_entity_poly.pdbx_strand_id
1 'polypeptide(L)'
;MPLRLPSTVRLLAHLAGAGIGGTLIVLAALYLYLSPKLPSVEVLRTAKFQTPMRLYSQDLKLIGEYGEQRRQPLGFEAIPPLFIKALLAAEDDHFYSHIGVNPNGLARAAFELVRTGSIQSGGSTITMQVARNFFLTKEQTFVRKFNEILLALRIERRLDKNAILTLYCNKIFLGNRAYGVAAAAEVYFGKPLSELALPELAMIAGLPKAPSAYNPASNPERARERRDWILGRMLHLGHIDLSTYHTAVATPVSARIYQTQLDIPAHYVAEMARREVFTRYGENSYTDGLRVITTIRSDWQLTADKAVADGLADYDQRHGYRGAEAHIADPEQWQNRLATVPVIQGLIPAVVTQANAAGIQAITGDGTELELSGKNGLTRRITDFTRVFRSGDLIRLRRIGQRWELAQLPEAQATLVALDPLDGAIRALVGGFDFGASHFNRATQGRRQPGSSFKPFIYASALERGFTAASVFHDAPIVFNDPSQEEPWRPENDNGEFYGPMRLREALYLSRNLVSIRVLQAVGIRNAVDSLTRFGFDPSELSPNLSLALGTPTFTPLQMAAGYAIFANGGYRVTPYLIERIEDAHGKPLFTANPARACPTCGAPGAQDATETPAAPQVMDSRIAYIMDSILRDVIRRGTGARALQLKRGDIAGKTGTTNGPRDAWFSGYSPTLVTSVWFGFDDNRVLGTHEYGSTTALPIWMNFMGAALAGTAEVYRPRPPGILTVRIDPDTGLRANPGRNAFEEELFLEESVPGAFAPAPSTPGSETGQLPDDLL
;
A
#
# COMPACT_ATOMS: atom_id res chain seq x y z
N MET A 1 80.39 -27.06 40.55
CA MET A 1 79.57 -28.25 40.86
C MET A 1 78.23 -28.10 40.19
N PRO A 2 77.87 -28.90 39.19
CA PRO A 2 76.55 -28.89 38.66
C PRO A 2 75.55 -29.45 39.63
N LEU A 3 74.53 -28.70 40.04
CA LEU A 3 73.44 -29.14 40.90
C LEU A 3 72.70 -30.29 40.19
N ARG A 4 72.90 -31.55 40.73
CA ARG A 4 72.15 -32.71 40.26
C ARG A 4 70.71 -32.63 40.84
N LEU A 5 69.73 -32.31 40.02
CA LEU A 5 68.28 -32.38 40.38
C LEU A 5 67.95 -33.81 40.91
N PRO A 6 67.10 -33.93 41.94
CA PRO A 6 66.63 -35.23 42.44
C PRO A 6 65.99 -36.08 41.34
N SER A 7 66.12 -37.39 41.38
CA SER A 7 65.58 -38.31 40.36
C SER A 7 64.11 -38.19 40.13
N THR A 8 63.32 -37.84 41.14
CA THR A 8 61.88 -37.57 41.10
C THR A 8 61.54 -36.30 40.27
N VAL A 9 62.37 -35.24 40.37
CA VAL A 9 62.19 -34.00 39.61
C VAL A 9 62.52 -34.22 38.12
N ARG A 10 63.50 -35.07 37.82
CA ARG A 10 63.84 -35.46 36.43
C ARG A 10 62.72 -36.32 35.84
N LEU A 11 62.17 -37.27 36.59
CA LEU A 11 61.02 -38.06 36.07
C LEU A 11 59.81 -37.24 35.83
N LEU A 12 59.47 -36.32 36.73
CA LEU A 12 58.33 -35.34 36.51
C LEU A 12 58.60 -34.42 35.30
N ALA A 13 59.82 -33.94 35.10
CA ALA A 13 60.17 -33.12 33.93
C ALA A 13 60.06 -33.92 32.61
N HIS A 14 60.46 -35.22 32.60
CA HIS A 14 60.31 -36.07 31.42
C HIS A 14 58.83 -36.41 31.15
N LEU A 15 58.04 -36.70 32.19
CA LEU A 15 56.58 -36.92 32.05
C LEU A 15 55.87 -35.67 31.58
N ALA A 16 56.21 -34.51 32.10
CA ALA A 16 55.69 -33.22 31.64
C ALA A 16 56.11 -32.95 30.17
N GLY A 17 57.37 -33.18 29.81
CA GLY A 17 57.89 -33.07 28.46
C GLY A 17 57.17 -34.03 27.45
N ALA A 18 57.00 -35.29 27.86
CA ALA A 18 56.25 -36.29 27.06
C ALA A 18 54.79 -35.90 26.88
N GLY A 19 54.13 -35.37 27.94
CA GLY A 19 52.75 -34.85 27.89
C GLY A 19 52.62 -33.65 26.96
N ILE A 20 53.56 -32.68 27.04
CA ILE A 20 53.59 -31.53 26.14
C ILE A 20 53.85 -31.99 24.68
N GLY A 21 54.81 -32.88 24.47
CA GLY A 21 55.14 -33.41 23.14
C GLY A 21 53.95 -34.17 22.53
N GLY A 22 53.29 -35.03 23.31
CA GLY A 22 52.06 -35.74 22.88
C GLY A 22 50.93 -34.75 22.50
N THR A 23 50.71 -33.73 23.32
CA THR A 23 49.72 -32.68 23.03
C THR A 23 50.03 -31.94 21.73
N LEU A 24 51.30 -31.57 21.52
CA LEU A 24 51.72 -30.90 20.28
C LEU A 24 51.50 -31.77 19.02
N ILE A 25 51.79 -33.08 19.12
CA ILE A 25 51.59 -34.05 18.03
C ILE A 25 50.09 -34.15 17.71
N VAL A 26 49.22 -34.26 18.72
CA VAL A 26 47.76 -34.32 18.54
C VAL A 26 47.24 -33.03 17.91
N LEU A 27 47.72 -31.86 18.36
CA LEU A 27 47.33 -30.56 17.77
C LEU A 27 47.81 -30.42 16.32
N ALA A 28 49.04 -30.89 16.00
CA ALA A 28 49.56 -30.89 14.63
C ALA A 28 48.77 -31.83 13.72
N ALA A 29 48.46 -33.04 14.17
CA ALA A 29 47.64 -33.97 13.44
C ALA A 29 46.22 -33.42 13.18
N LEU A 30 45.62 -32.82 14.20
CA LEU A 30 44.32 -32.16 14.11
C LEU A 30 44.36 -30.96 13.12
N TYR A 31 45.42 -30.18 13.17
CA TYR A 31 45.66 -29.09 12.22
C TYR A 31 45.75 -29.60 10.78
N LEU A 32 46.56 -30.62 10.52
CA LEU A 32 46.73 -31.21 9.19
C LEU A 32 45.44 -31.83 8.65
N TYR A 33 44.61 -32.41 9.52
CA TYR A 33 43.35 -33.05 9.15
C TYR A 33 42.24 -32.02 8.89
N LEU A 34 42.14 -30.97 9.69
CA LEU A 34 41.03 -29.98 9.61
C LEU A 34 41.35 -28.83 8.65
N SER A 35 42.60 -28.39 8.59
CA SER A 35 43.02 -27.23 7.81
C SER A 35 42.58 -27.25 6.33
N PRO A 36 42.69 -28.39 5.58
CA PRO A 36 42.24 -28.47 4.20
C PRO A 36 40.70 -28.42 4.03
N LYS A 37 39.95 -28.75 5.08
CA LYS A 37 38.47 -28.78 5.07
C LYS A 37 37.84 -27.45 5.44
N LEU A 38 38.64 -26.46 5.88
CA LEU A 38 38.13 -25.17 6.26
C LEU A 38 37.77 -24.34 5.03
N PRO A 39 36.65 -23.60 5.07
CA PRO A 39 36.23 -22.73 3.99
C PRO A 39 37.23 -21.59 3.73
N SER A 40 37.21 -21.06 2.49
CA SER A 40 38.03 -19.90 2.13
C SER A 40 37.52 -18.66 2.84
N VAL A 41 38.45 -17.93 3.47
CA VAL A 41 38.11 -16.65 4.15
C VAL A 41 38.02 -15.45 3.17
N GLU A 42 38.39 -15.63 1.91
CA GLU A 42 38.24 -14.58 0.89
C GLU A 42 36.78 -14.15 0.68
N VAL A 43 35.83 -15.06 0.92
CA VAL A 43 34.38 -14.79 0.87
C VAL A 43 33.97 -13.64 1.81
N LEU A 44 34.73 -13.40 2.90
CA LEU A 44 34.43 -12.31 3.82
C LEU A 44 34.63 -10.91 3.22
N ARG A 45 35.51 -10.76 2.20
CA ARG A 45 35.73 -9.48 1.52
C ARG A 45 34.56 -9.06 0.67
N THR A 46 33.81 -10.03 0.18
CA THR A 46 32.61 -9.81 -0.66
C THR A 46 31.34 -10.30 0.03
N ALA A 47 31.36 -10.35 1.37
CA ALA A 47 30.23 -10.86 2.13
C ALA A 47 28.98 -10.04 1.87
N LYS A 48 28.01 -10.66 1.19
CA LYS A 48 26.67 -10.10 1.03
C LYS A 48 25.87 -10.38 2.29
N PHE A 49 25.35 -9.35 2.89
CA PHE A 49 24.42 -9.47 4.01
C PHE A 49 23.01 -9.61 3.47
N GLN A 50 22.24 -10.53 4.04
CA GLN A 50 20.81 -10.59 3.76
C GLN A 50 20.15 -9.30 4.25
N THR A 51 19.61 -8.53 3.31
CA THR A 51 18.97 -7.24 3.56
C THR A 51 17.51 -7.33 3.13
N PRO A 52 16.53 -6.80 3.88
CA PRO A 52 15.14 -6.86 3.50
C PRO A 52 14.88 -6.05 2.22
N MET A 53 13.86 -6.47 1.47
CA MET A 53 13.30 -5.70 0.37
C MET A 53 12.56 -4.49 0.94
N ARG A 54 12.83 -3.29 0.38
CA ARG A 54 12.16 -2.05 0.75
C ARG A 54 11.37 -1.49 -0.43
N LEU A 55 10.13 -1.15 -0.16
CA LEU A 55 9.21 -0.59 -1.13
C LEU A 55 9.00 0.90 -0.85
N TYR A 56 9.04 1.69 -1.92
CA TYR A 56 8.94 3.14 -1.84
C TYR A 56 7.85 3.67 -2.79
N SER A 57 7.26 4.80 -2.42
CA SER A 57 6.49 5.63 -3.35
C SER A 57 7.40 6.26 -4.40
N GLN A 58 6.83 6.90 -5.42
CA GLN A 58 7.58 7.63 -6.45
C GLN A 58 8.48 8.73 -5.87
N ASP A 59 8.01 9.40 -4.84
CA ASP A 59 8.73 10.45 -4.08
C ASP A 59 9.55 9.88 -2.90
N LEU A 60 9.91 8.59 -2.95
CA LEU A 60 10.82 7.89 -2.07
C LEU A 60 10.39 7.81 -0.59
N LYS A 61 9.08 7.81 -0.31
CA LYS A 61 8.55 7.51 1.02
C LYS A 61 8.45 6.01 1.22
N LEU A 62 8.89 5.48 2.37
CA LEU A 62 8.84 4.06 2.68
C LEU A 62 7.39 3.61 2.89
N ILE A 63 6.94 2.62 2.10
CA ILE A 63 5.59 2.05 2.15
C ILE A 63 5.55 0.60 2.62
N GLY A 64 6.70 -0.07 2.67
CA GLY A 64 6.79 -1.46 3.12
C GLY A 64 8.23 -1.96 3.23
N GLU A 65 8.44 -2.90 4.16
CA GLU A 65 9.70 -3.62 4.33
C GLU A 65 9.41 -5.10 4.52
N TYR A 66 10.04 -5.96 3.70
CA TYR A 66 9.80 -7.40 3.67
C TYR A 66 11.09 -8.20 3.74
N GLY A 67 11.19 -9.10 4.70
CA GLY A 67 12.32 -9.98 4.94
C GLY A 67 12.31 -10.53 6.35
N GLU A 68 12.95 -11.68 6.59
CA GLU A 68 13.01 -12.28 7.92
C GLU A 68 13.96 -11.56 8.87
N GLN A 69 15.03 -10.99 8.29
CA GLN A 69 16.10 -10.35 9.05
C GLN A 69 16.03 -8.83 8.85
N ARG A 70 15.89 -8.11 9.95
CA ARG A 70 16.12 -6.67 9.94
C ARG A 70 17.62 -6.44 9.95
N ARG A 71 18.15 -5.84 8.91
CA ARG A 71 19.58 -5.56 8.80
C ARG A 71 19.83 -4.28 8.01
N GLN A 72 20.75 -3.49 8.55
CA GLN A 72 21.22 -2.26 7.92
C GLN A 72 22.75 -2.25 8.04
N PRO A 73 23.47 -2.69 7.00
CA PRO A 73 24.93 -2.74 7.04
C PRO A 73 25.53 -1.34 7.18
N LEU A 74 26.50 -1.20 8.08
CA LEU A 74 27.27 0.03 8.28
C LEU A 74 28.69 -0.16 7.77
N GLY A 75 29.27 0.89 7.19
CA GLY A 75 30.72 1.01 7.05
C GLY A 75 31.38 1.31 8.40
N PHE A 76 32.69 1.07 8.53
CA PHE A 76 33.42 1.29 9.79
C PHE A 76 33.24 2.72 10.32
N GLU A 77 33.37 3.71 9.45
CA GLU A 77 33.27 5.14 9.78
C GLU A 77 31.89 5.56 10.31
N ALA A 78 30.85 4.78 10.02
CA ALA A 78 29.49 5.02 10.50
C ALA A 78 29.22 4.38 11.87
N ILE A 79 30.17 3.63 12.44
CA ILE A 79 30.05 3.02 13.77
C ILE A 79 30.58 4.01 14.82
N PRO A 80 29.77 4.50 15.77
CA PRO A 80 30.22 5.46 16.76
C PRO A 80 31.42 4.97 17.57
N PRO A 81 32.48 5.78 17.76
CA PRO A 81 33.65 5.37 18.54
C PRO A 81 33.33 4.94 19.98
N LEU A 82 32.34 5.57 20.61
CA LEU A 82 31.90 5.19 21.95
C LEU A 82 31.23 3.81 21.96
N PHE A 83 30.50 3.45 20.89
CA PHE A 83 29.95 2.09 20.76
C PHE A 83 31.07 1.06 20.63
N ILE A 84 32.08 1.34 19.79
CA ILE A 84 33.24 0.45 19.65
C ILE A 84 33.90 0.21 21.02
N LYS A 85 34.14 1.28 21.80
CA LYS A 85 34.72 1.16 23.16
C LYS A 85 33.83 0.33 24.09
N ALA A 86 32.51 0.52 24.07
CA ALA A 86 31.57 -0.27 24.85
C ALA A 86 31.58 -1.76 24.46
N LEU A 87 31.56 -2.02 23.15
CA LEU A 87 31.60 -3.39 22.61
C LEU A 87 32.90 -4.11 22.96
N LEU A 88 34.05 -3.47 22.81
CA LEU A 88 35.34 -4.03 23.14
C LEU A 88 35.46 -4.28 24.66
N ALA A 89 35.01 -3.36 25.49
CA ALA A 89 34.96 -3.53 26.94
C ALA A 89 34.07 -4.71 27.37
N ALA A 90 33.02 -5.02 26.57
CA ALA A 90 32.09 -6.09 26.83
C ALA A 90 32.56 -7.47 26.36
N GLU A 91 33.23 -7.55 25.18
CA GLU A 91 33.48 -8.81 24.47
C GLU A 91 34.97 -9.14 24.31
N ASP A 92 35.84 -8.11 24.10
CA ASP A 92 37.25 -8.37 23.78
C ASP A 92 38.11 -7.09 23.96
N ASP A 93 38.52 -6.81 25.21
CA ASP A 93 39.27 -5.59 25.56
C ASP A 93 40.68 -5.52 24.96
N HIS A 94 41.22 -6.66 24.51
CA HIS A 94 42.54 -6.77 23.86
C HIS A 94 42.44 -6.96 22.34
N PHE A 95 41.28 -6.69 21.72
CA PHE A 95 41.01 -6.95 20.30
C PHE A 95 42.09 -6.43 19.36
N TYR A 96 42.56 -5.22 19.55
CA TYR A 96 43.56 -4.61 18.68
C TYR A 96 44.99 -5.15 18.90
N SER A 97 45.25 -5.88 20.02
CA SER A 97 46.60 -6.34 20.38
C SER A 97 46.88 -7.81 20.09
N HIS A 98 45.84 -8.65 19.91
CA HIS A 98 46.03 -10.09 19.65
C HIS A 98 45.86 -10.41 18.14
N ILE A 99 46.31 -11.60 17.74
CA ILE A 99 46.32 -12.13 16.36
C ILE A 99 45.09 -13.05 16.06
N GLY A 100 43.91 -12.69 16.55
CA GLY A 100 42.68 -13.47 16.36
C GLY A 100 42.28 -14.40 17.51
N VAL A 101 43.23 -14.72 18.34
CA VAL A 101 43.02 -15.48 19.59
C VAL A 101 43.73 -14.80 20.74
N ASN A 102 43.14 -14.83 21.93
CA ASN A 102 43.79 -14.33 23.16
C ASN A 102 44.32 -15.50 23.96
N PRO A 103 45.68 -15.73 23.97
CA PRO A 103 46.26 -16.87 24.66
C PRO A 103 45.96 -16.88 26.17
N ASN A 104 45.96 -15.71 26.83
CA ASN A 104 45.65 -15.54 28.22
C ASN A 104 44.21 -15.90 28.55
N GLY A 105 43.30 -15.49 27.69
CA GLY A 105 41.87 -15.84 27.77
C GLY A 105 41.62 -17.35 27.60
N LEU A 106 42.31 -17.97 26.64
CA LEU A 106 42.22 -19.43 26.42
C LEU A 106 42.83 -20.21 27.58
N ALA A 107 43.98 -19.81 28.11
CA ALA A 107 44.63 -20.43 29.27
C ALA A 107 43.73 -20.36 30.53
N ARG A 108 43.13 -19.21 30.80
CA ARG A 108 42.17 -19.01 31.89
C ARG A 108 40.94 -19.91 31.73
N ALA A 109 40.33 -19.97 30.54
CA ALA A 109 39.17 -20.81 30.27
C ALA A 109 39.52 -22.32 30.42
N ALA A 110 40.70 -22.76 29.99
CA ALA A 110 41.19 -24.12 30.18
C ALA A 110 41.39 -24.45 31.65
N PHE A 111 41.99 -23.55 32.43
CA PHE A 111 42.19 -23.73 33.86
C PHE A 111 40.85 -23.80 34.61
N GLU A 112 39.88 -22.94 34.28
CA GLU A 112 38.55 -22.98 34.88
C GLU A 112 37.81 -24.28 34.55
N LEU A 113 37.90 -24.76 33.30
CA LEU A 113 37.30 -26.03 32.90
C LEU A 113 37.87 -27.22 33.69
N VAL A 114 39.19 -27.27 33.90
CA VAL A 114 39.84 -28.31 34.69
C VAL A 114 39.42 -28.24 36.17
N ARG A 115 39.27 -27.02 36.71
CA ARG A 115 38.94 -26.80 38.12
C ARG A 115 37.46 -27.03 38.45
N THR A 116 36.52 -26.64 37.53
CA THR A 116 35.09 -26.59 37.83
C THR A 116 34.26 -27.60 37.01
N GLY A 117 34.89 -28.30 36.05
CA GLY A 117 34.22 -29.22 35.13
C GLY A 117 33.28 -28.55 34.16
N SER A 118 33.19 -27.21 34.19
CA SER A 118 32.31 -26.40 33.32
C SER A 118 32.99 -25.14 32.80
N ILE A 119 32.63 -24.71 31.59
CA ILE A 119 33.16 -23.47 31.00
C ILE A 119 32.38 -22.30 31.59
N GLN A 120 32.96 -21.59 32.55
CA GLN A 120 32.33 -20.45 33.24
C GLN A 120 32.70 -19.09 32.61
N SER A 121 33.89 -18.96 32.00
CA SER A 121 34.34 -17.73 31.35
C SER A 121 34.52 -17.87 29.85
N GLY A 122 34.13 -16.84 29.09
CA GLY A 122 34.27 -16.80 27.63
C GLY A 122 35.70 -16.44 27.22
N GLY A 123 36.45 -17.39 26.70
CA GLY A 123 37.76 -17.17 26.05
C GLY A 123 37.67 -16.93 24.54
N SER A 124 36.52 -16.53 24.01
CA SER A 124 36.33 -16.31 22.57
C SER A 124 36.53 -14.83 22.22
N THR A 125 37.37 -14.54 21.24
CA THR A 125 37.60 -13.19 20.69
C THR A 125 36.51 -12.81 19.70
N ILE A 126 36.40 -11.52 19.37
CA ILE A 126 35.53 -11.02 18.29
C ILE A 126 35.84 -11.75 16.98
N THR A 127 37.09 -11.96 16.63
CA THR A 127 37.50 -12.68 15.41
C THR A 127 37.02 -14.13 15.41
N MET A 128 37.09 -14.82 16.53
CA MET A 128 36.51 -16.17 16.69
C MET A 128 34.99 -16.16 16.54
N GLN A 129 34.31 -15.12 17.02
CA GLN A 129 32.87 -14.96 16.85
C GLN A 129 32.51 -14.69 15.39
N VAL A 130 33.29 -13.90 14.63
CA VAL A 130 33.16 -13.72 13.19
C VAL A 130 33.31 -15.07 12.48
N ALA A 131 34.36 -15.82 12.79
CA ALA A 131 34.58 -17.16 12.22
C ALA A 131 33.37 -18.07 12.44
N ARG A 132 32.85 -18.10 13.66
CA ARG A 132 31.65 -18.88 14.01
C ARG A 132 30.41 -18.43 13.24
N ASN A 133 30.16 -17.13 13.18
CA ASN A 133 28.91 -16.59 12.62
C ASN A 133 28.84 -16.67 11.08
N PHE A 134 29.99 -16.78 10.39
CA PHE A 134 30.03 -16.87 8.94
C PHE A 134 30.22 -18.30 8.43
N PHE A 135 30.94 -19.17 9.15
CA PHE A 135 31.39 -20.43 8.60
C PHE A 135 30.99 -21.69 9.36
N LEU A 136 30.49 -21.57 10.59
CA LEU A 136 30.28 -22.73 11.45
C LEU A 136 28.81 -22.88 11.88
N THR A 137 28.41 -24.14 12.15
CA THR A 137 27.09 -24.46 12.67
C THR A 137 26.97 -24.15 14.17
N LYS A 138 25.72 -24.15 14.69
CA LYS A 138 25.45 -23.88 16.13
C LYS A 138 25.82 -25.01 17.07
N GLU A 139 26.24 -26.16 16.59
CA GLU A 139 26.63 -27.31 17.42
C GLU A 139 27.83 -27.00 18.32
N GLN A 140 27.76 -27.38 19.59
CA GLN A 140 28.80 -27.10 20.57
C GLN A 140 29.75 -28.33 20.72
N THR A 141 30.77 -28.41 19.83
CA THR A 141 31.77 -29.48 19.83
C THR A 141 33.18 -28.92 19.99
N PHE A 142 34.10 -29.73 20.54
CA PHE A 142 35.52 -29.36 20.61
C PHE A 142 36.13 -29.11 19.21
N VAL A 143 35.74 -29.92 18.25
CA VAL A 143 36.19 -29.77 16.85
C VAL A 143 35.76 -28.41 16.28
N ARG A 144 34.53 -27.98 16.53
CA ARG A 144 34.07 -26.67 16.15
C ARG A 144 34.91 -25.56 16.81
N LYS A 145 35.25 -25.70 18.09
CA LYS A 145 36.06 -24.69 18.80
C LYS A 145 37.48 -24.59 18.20
N PHE A 146 38.04 -25.72 17.81
CA PHE A 146 39.34 -25.74 17.14
C PHE A 146 39.26 -25.09 15.76
N ASN A 147 38.20 -25.37 15.00
CA ASN A 147 37.93 -24.70 13.71
C ASN A 147 37.75 -23.15 13.86
N GLU A 148 37.07 -22.68 14.93
CA GLU A 148 36.97 -21.25 15.24
C GLU A 148 38.37 -20.61 15.38
N ILE A 149 39.28 -21.27 16.12
CA ILE A 149 40.65 -20.79 16.33
C ILE A 149 41.41 -20.74 15.01
N LEU A 150 41.37 -21.79 14.20
CA LEU A 150 42.08 -21.84 12.93
C LEU A 150 41.55 -20.80 11.93
N LEU A 151 40.22 -20.64 11.85
CA LEU A 151 39.61 -19.65 11.02
C LEU A 151 39.91 -18.23 11.51
N ALA A 152 39.90 -17.98 12.81
CA ALA A 152 40.26 -16.67 13.37
C ALA A 152 41.69 -16.26 12.98
N LEU A 153 42.67 -17.20 13.09
CA LEU A 153 44.05 -16.95 12.68
C LEU A 153 44.17 -16.68 11.15
N ARG A 154 43.36 -17.36 10.32
CA ARG A 154 43.33 -17.12 8.87
C ARG A 154 42.67 -15.76 8.54
N ILE A 155 41.60 -15.38 9.22
CA ILE A 155 40.89 -14.10 9.05
C ILE A 155 41.83 -12.95 9.33
N GLU A 156 42.54 -12.96 10.46
CA GLU A 156 43.50 -11.91 10.87
C GLU A 156 44.70 -11.73 9.90
N ARG A 157 45.06 -12.78 9.17
CA ARG A 157 46.11 -12.71 8.13
C ARG A 157 45.60 -12.04 6.85
N ARG A 158 44.30 -11.94 6.63
CA ARG A 158 43.69 -11.50 5.37
C ARG A 158 42.91 -10.19 5.48
N LEU A 159 42.41 -9.87 6.68
CA LEU A 159 41.59 -8.69 6.98
C LEU A 159 42.25 -7.89 8.11
N ASP A 160 42.16 -6.57 8.03
CA ASP A 160 42.54 -5.70 9.14
C ASP A 160 41.47 -5.73 10.27
N LYS A 161 41.86 -5.17 11.41
CA LYS A 161 41.01 -5.14 12.60
C LYS A 161 39.67 -4.42 12.39
N ASN A 162 39.69 -3.32 11.64
CA ASN A 162 38.50 -2.52 11.38
C ASN A 162 37.51 -3.25 10.46
N ALA A 163 38.03 -3.96 9.44
CA ALA A 163 37.21 -4.82 8.58
C ALA A 163 36.58 -5.98 9.39
N ILE A 164 37.33 -6.63 10.29
CA ILE A 164 36.81 -7.70 11.15
C ILE A 164 35.72 -7.18 12.08
N LEU A 165 35.93 -6.00 12.71
CA LEU A 165 34.95 -5.37 13.58
C LEU A 165 33.69 -4.97 12.82
N THR A 166 33.83 -4.45 11.61
CA THR A 166 32.71 -4.12 10.72
C THR A 166 31.88 -5.36 10.38
N LEU A 167 32.52 -6.46 10.00
CA LEU A 167 31.84 -7.74 9.75
C LEU A 167 31.09 -8.24 11.00
N TYR A 168 31.69 -8.13 12.17
CA TYR A 168 31.07 -8.50 13.43
C TYR A 168 29.82 -7.66 13.69
N CYS A 169 29.96 -6.32 13.66
CA CYS A 169 28.88 -5.39 13.94
C CYS A 169 27.68 -5.56 12.96
N ASN A 170 27.91 -5.96 11.72
CA ASN A 170 26.89 -6.17 10.72
C ASN A 170 26.25 -7.57 10.75
N LYS A 171 26.94 -8.59 11.33
CA LYS A 171 26.46 -10.00 11.29
C LYS A 171 25.77 -10.45 12.55
N ILE A 172 26.17 -9.92 13.71
CA ILE A 172 25.74 -10.44 15.04
C ILE A 172 24.21 -10.36 15.21
N PHE A 173 23.62 -11.44 15.74
CA PHE A 173 22.21 -11.45 16.11
C PHE A 173 22.02 -10.84 17.52
N LEU A 174 21.07 -9.90 17.64
CA LEU A 174 20.85 -9.09 18.83
C LEU A 174 19.42 -9.18 19.40
N GLY A 175 18.66 -10.20 19.00
CA GLY A 175 17.28 -10.41 19.44
C GLY A 175 16.25 -9.72 18.52
N ASN A 176 14.97 -10.03 18.69
CA ASN A 176 13.84 -9.41 17.95
C ASN A 176 14.08 -9.24 16.44
N ARG A 177 14.66 -10.27 15.80
CA ARG A 177 15.03 -10.29 14.37
C ARG A 177 16.09 -9.24 13.98
N ALA A 178 16.70 -8.53 14.94
CA ALA A 178 17.77 -7.57 14.68
C ALA A 178 19.09 -8.29 14.42
N TYR A 179 19.61 -8.14 13.22
CA TYR A 179 20.93 -8.62 12.81
C TYR A 179 21.81 -7.41 12.48
N GLY A 180 22.89 -7.25 13.26
CA GLY A 180 23.75 -6.08 13.24
C GLY A 180 23.29 -4.98 14.19
N VAL A 181 24.27 -4.14 14.55
CA VAL A 181 24.10 -3.14 15.62
C VAL A 181 23.20 -1.97 15.22
N ALA A 182 23.18 -1.60 13.95
CA ALA A 182 22.27 -0.58 13.44
C ALA A 182 20.80 -1.03 13.53
N ALA A 183 20.52 -2.26 13.11
CA ALA A 183 19.16 -2.79 13.22
C ALA A 183 18.71 -2.91 14.70
N ALA A 184 19.62 -3.22 15.62
CA ALA A 184 19.31 -3.26 17.04
C ALA A 184 19.00 -1.86 17.60
N ALA A 185 19.70 -0.82 17.16
CA ALA A 185 19.42 0.58 17.52
C ALA A 185 17.99 0.99 17.12
N GLU A 186 17.59 0.69 15.89
CA GLU A 186 16.23 0.96 15.42
C GLU A 186 15.18 0.12 16.15
N VAL A 187 15.44 -1.19 16.35
CA VAL A 187 14.48 -2.11 16.97
C VAL A 187 14.22 -1.78 18.43
N TYR A 188 15.25 -1.39 19.20
CA TYR A 188 15.12 -1.16 20.64
C TYR A 188 14.92 0.30 21.05
N PHE A 189 15.37 1.25 20.20
CA PHE A 189 15.33 2.68 20.52
C PHE A 189 14.65 3.55 19.46
N GLY A 190 14.33 3.00 18.26
CA GLY A 190 13.70 3.76 17.17
C GLY A 190 14.57 4.87 16.60
N LYS A 191 15.91 4.77 16.74
CA LYS A 191 16.88 5.78 16.33
C LYS A 191 18.05 5.14 15.61
N PRO A 192 18.74 5.87 14.71
CA PRO A 192 20.03 5.46 14.17
C PRO A 192 21.08 5.26 15.29
N LEU A 193 22.01 4.33 15.09
CA LEU A 193 23.06 4.03 16.07
C LEU A 193 23.89 5.29 16.46
N SER A 194 24.08 6.22 15.53
CA SER A 194 24.81 7.48 15.74
C SER A 194 24.12 8.47 16.68
N GLU A 195 22.82 8.33 16.89
CA GLU A 195 22.02 9.22 17.75
C GLU A 195 21.79 8.66 19.15
N LEU A 196 22.31 7.46 19.43
CA LEU A 196 22.16 6.82 20.73
C LEU A 196 23.08 7.44 21.76
N ALA A 197 22.56 7.65 22.97
CA ALA A 197 23.33 8.06 24.13
C ALA A 197 24.18 6.88 24.68
N LEU A 198 25.20 7.19 25.48
CA LEU A 198 26.11 6.18 26.04
C LEU A 198 25.41 5.02 26.77
N PRO A 199 24.37 5.22 27.60
CA PRO A 199 23.63 4.11 28.22
C PRO A 199 22.96 3.18 27.20
N GLU A 200 22.43 3.75 26.11
CA GLU A 200 21.77 3.00 25.03
C GLU A 200 22.80 2.22 24.21
N LEU A 201 23.94 2.81 23.90
CA LEU A 201 25.08 2.15 23.23
C LEU A 201 25.63 0.97 24.07
N ALA A 202 25.79 1.15 25.38
CA ALA A 202 26.23 0.12 26.29
C ALA A 202 25.19 -1.02 26.40
N MET A 203 23.91 -0.70 26.32
CA MET A 203 22.82 -1.68 26.29
C MET A 203 22.93 -2.59 25.07
N ILE A 204 23.10 -2.02 23.86
CA ILE A 204 23.28 -2.79 22.62
C ILE A 204 24.57 -3.62 22.67
N ALA A 205 25.68 -3.07 23.20
CA ALA A 205 26.94 -3.78 23.36
C ALA A 205 26.84 -4.98 24.33
N GLY A 206 25.82 -5.01 25.18
CA GLY A 206 25.54 -6.10 26.11
C GLY A 206 24.82 -7.30 25.53
N LEU A 207 24.11 -7.10 24.40
CA LEU A 207 23.23 -8.12 23.80
C LEU A 207 23.96 -9.36 23.24
N PRO A 208 25.17 -9.25 22.62
CA PRO A 208 25.84 -10.39 21.99
C PRO A 208 26.01 -11.61 22.91
N LYS A 209 26.17 -11.40 24.23
CA LYS A 209 26.37 -12.44 25.20
C LYS A 209 25.20 -13.42 25.29
N ALA A 210 23.97 -12.92 25.34
CA ALA A 210 22.73 -13.70 25.37
C ALA A 210 21.53 -12.80 24.98
N PRO A 211 21.22 -12.64 23.68
CA PRO A 211 20.26 -11.65 23.20
C PRO A 211 18.85 -11.79 23.77
N SER A 212 18.41 -13.00 24.10
CA SER A 212 17.10 -13.23 24.71
C SER A 212 17.10 -12.92 26.21
N ALA A 213 18.18 -13.26 26.92
CA ALA A 213 18.27 -13.07 28.36
C ALA A 213 18.49 -11.60 28.77
N TYR A 214 19.22 -10.87 27.96
CA TYR A 214 19.52 -9.44 28.13
C TYR A 214 18.67 -8.51 27.26
N ASN A 215 17.54 -9.01 26.74
CA ASN A 215 16.61 -8.24 25.95
C ASN A 215 16.02 -7.08 26.76
N PRO A 216 16.28 -5.80 26.40
CA PRO A 216 15.89 -4.67 27.24
C PRO A 216 14.38 -4.41 27.25
N ALA A 217 13.64 -4.91 26.28
CA ALA A 217 12.19 -4.77 26.23
C ALA A 217 11.46 -5.84 27.04
N SER A 218 11.97 -7.10 27.05
CA SER A 218 11.34 -8.21 27.76
C SER A 218 11.96 -8.49 29.13
N ASN A 219 13.21 -8.13 29.36
CA ASN A 219 13.97 -8.35 30.60
C ASN A 219 14.75 -7.10 31.03
N PRO A 220 14.09 -5.96 31.30
CA PRO A 220 14.74 -4.65 31.51
C PRO A 220 15.73 -4.66 32.68
N GLU A 221 15.44 -5.38 33.78
CA GLU A 221 16.31 -5.47 34.94
C GLU A 221 17.66 -6.14 34.61
N ARG A 222 17.64 -7.31 33.96
CA ARG A 222 18.86 -8.00 33.53
C ARG A 222 19.65 -7.21 32.48
N ALA A 223 18.93 -6.51 31.59
CA ALA A 223 19.57 -5.66 30.61
C ALA A 223 20.27 -4.47 31.28
N ARG A 224 19.65 -3.87 32.33
CA ARG A 224 20.24 -2.80 33.14
C ARG A 224 21.50 -3.30 33.84
N GLU A 225 21.45 -4.44 34.55
CA GLU A 225 22.62 -5.02 35.22
C GLU A 225 23.78 -5.24 34.24
N ARG A 226 23.49 -5.77 33.04
CA ARG A 226 24.51 -6.00 32.02
C ARG A 226 25.09 -4.69 31.48
N ARG A 227 24.24 -3.67 31.23
CA ARG A 227 24.65 -2.32 30.84
C ARG A 227 25.60 -1.70 31.87
N ASP A 228 25.20 -1.74 33.15
CA ASP A 228 25.92 -1.11 34.23
C ASP A 228 27.28 -1.80 34.44
N TRP A 229 27.34 -3.13 34.27
CA TRP A 229 28.60 -3.87 34.25
C TRP A 229 29.53 -3.40 33.11
N ILE A 230 28.99 -3.16 31.89
CA ILE A 230 29.78 -2.67 30.74
C ILE A 230 30.28 -1.25 31.02
N LEU A 231 29.43 -0.36 31.51
CA LEU A 231 29.82 1.00 31.89
C LEU A 231 30.95 0.99 32.94
N GLY A 232 30.86 0.08 33.94
CA GLY A 232 31.94 -0.11 34.92
C GLY A 232 33.24 -0.60 34.27
N ARG A 233 33.18 -1.49 33.27
CA ARG A 233 34.36 -1.91 32.50
C ARG A 233 34.95 -0.77 31.70
N MET A 234 34.10 0.09 31.07
CA MET A 234 34.55 1.28 30.32
C MET A 234 35.28 2.28 31.24
N LEU A 235 34.78 2.49 32.46
CA LEU A 235 35.44 3.29 33.48
C LEU A 235 36.83 2.67 33.87
N HIS A 236 36.84 1.38 34.13
CA HIS A 236 38.09 0.69 34.50
C HIS A 236 39.17 0.75 33.41
N LEU A 237 38.76 0.73 32.13
CA LEU A 237 39.63 0.83 30.97
C LEU A 237 39.95 2.29 30.59
N GLY A 238 39.47 3.28 31.34
CA GLY A 238 39.72 4.69 31.07
C GLY A 238 38.99 5.24 29.82
N HIS A 239 37.98 4.60 29.35
CA HIS A 239 37.20 5.03 28.19
C HIS A 239 36.18 6.12 28.52
N ILE A 240 35.75 6.20 29.78
CA ILE A 240 34.85 7.21 30.34
C ILE A 240 35.40 7.63 31.74
N ASP A 241 35.05 8.82 32.20
CA ASP A 241 35.36 9.29 33.52
C ASP A 241 34.25 8.89 34.55
N LEU A 242 34.53 9.14 35.84
CA LEU A 242 33.65 8.78 36.93
C LEU A 242 32.33 9.54 36.87
N SER A 243 32.30 10.81 36.46
CA SER A 243 31.09 11.63 36.32
C SER A 243 30.18 11.07 35.24
N THR A 244 30.72 10.77 34.06
CA THR A 244 30.01 10.14 32.95
C THR A 244 29.43 8.77 33.35
N TYR A 245 30.21 7.97 34.10
CA TYR A 245 29.76 6.68 34.62
C TYR A 245 28.52 6.84 35.50
N HIS A 246 28.57 7.70 36.52
CA HIS A 246 27.44 7.90 37.42
C HIS A 246 26.18 8.41 36.71
N THR A 247 26.34 9.34 35.79
CA THR A 247 25.24 9.83 34.95
C THR A 247 24.62 8.72 34.10
N ALA A 248 25.47 7.91 33.47
CA ALA A 248 25.01 6.83 32.58
C ALA A 248 24.28 5.70 33.34
N VAL A 249 24.77 5.30 34.53
CA VAL A 249 24.12 4.30 35.38
C VAL A 249 22.79 4.77 35.95
N ALA A 250 22.69 6.07 36.30
CA ALA A 250 21.45 6.66 36.82
C ALA A 250 20.33 6.75 35.77
N THR A 251 20.68 6.66 34.48
CA THR A 251 19.71 6.78 33.37
C THR A 251 18.77 5.55 33.35
N PRO A 252 17.45 5.71 33.38
CA PRO A 252 16.49 4.60 33.30
C PRO A 252 16.55 3.89 31.96
N VAL A 253 16.06 2.65 31.90
CA VAL A 253 15.94 1.89 30.66
C VAL A 253 14.78 2.46 29.84
N SER A 254 15.08 3.02 28.65
CA SER A 254 14.10 3.61 27.72
C SER A 254 13.74 2.68 26.56
N ALA A 255 14.33 1.49 26.51
CA ALA A 255 14.16 0.57 25.40
C ALA A 255 12.75 -0.02 25.33
N ARG A 256 12.21 -0.06 24.12
CA ARG A 256 10.95 -0.74 23.79
C ARG A 256 11.06 -1.30 22.37
N ILE A 257 10.13 -2.18 21.98
CA ILE A 257 10.15 -2.70 20.62
C ILE A 257 9.53 -1.69 19.66
N TYR A 258 10.36 -1.19 18.74
CA TYR A 258 9.92 -0.36 17.63
C TYR A 258 9.69 -1.22 16.39
N GLN A 259 8.54 -1.06 15.78
CA GLN A 259 8.31 -1.59 14.44
C GLN A 259 8.95 -0.64 13.41
N THR A 260 9.26 -1.17 12.22
CA THR A 260 9.70 -0.29 11.12
C THR A 260 8.62 0.75 10.88
N GLN A 261 8.96 2.01 11.11
CA GLN A 261 8.03 3.11 10.89
C GLN A 261 7.93 3.34 9.38
N LEU A 262 6.76 3.07 8.83
CA LEU A 262 6.47 3.41 7.44
C LEU A 262 6.17 4.92 7.36
N ASP A 263 6.64 5.56 6.29
CA ASP A 263 6.33 6.98 6.06
C ASP A 263 4.85 7.17 5.72
N ILE A 264 4.27 6.19 4.99
CA ILE A 264 2.84 6.14 4.67
C ILE A 264 2.30 4.71 4.74
N PRO A 265 1.06 4.49 5.21
CA PRO A 265 0.47 3.16 5.39
C PRO A 265 -0.18 2.62 4.10
N ALA A 266 0.56 2.52 2.98
CA ALA A 266 0.04 2.04 1.70
C ALA A 266 0.10 0.50 1.56
N HIS A 267 -0.48 -0.23 2.52
CA HIS A 267 -0.30 -1.68 2.65
C HIS A 267 -0.82 -2.50 1.45
N TYR A 268 -1.96 -2.13 0.84
CA TYR A 268 -2.47 -2.80 -0.36
C TYR A 268 -1.51 -2.68 -1.54
N VAL A 269 -0.96 -1.49 -1.74
CA VAL A 269 0.05 -1.20 -2.78
C VAL A 269 1.34 -1.97 -2.50
N ALA A 270 1.80 -1.94 -1.25
CA ALA A 270 3.02 -2.65 -0.84
C ALA A 270 2.89 -4.16 -1.09
N GLU A 271 1.74 -4.76 -0.77
CA GLU A 271 1.50 -6.19 -1.03
C GLU A 271 1.42 -6.51 -2.54
N MET A 272 0.82 -5.64 -3.36
CA MET A 272 0.82 -5.79 -4.81
C MET A 272 2.25 -5.77 -5.38
N ALA A 273 3.04 -4.78 -4.99
CA ALA A 273 4.44 -4.66 -5.41
C ALA A 273 5.28 -5.84 -4.93
N ARG A 274 5.11 -6.28 -3.67
CA ARG A 274 5.79 -7.46 -3.13
C ARG A 274 5.53 -8.71 -3.97
N ARG A 275 4.27 -8.98 -4.32
CA ARG A 275 3.89 -10.13 -5.14
C ARG A 275 4.50 -10.06 -6.53
N GLU A 276 4.50 -8.90 -7.16
CA GLU A 276 5.11 -8.71 -8.48
C GLU A 276 6.61 -8.94 -8.44
N VAL A 277 7.32 -8.40 -7.44
CA VAL A 277 8.76 -8.60 -7.25
C VAL A 277 9.07 -10.07 -6.95
N PHE A 278 8.27 -10.72 -6.09
CA PHE A 278 8.42 -12.14 -5.81
C PHE A 278 8.26 -13.01 -7.07
N THR A 279 7.29 -12.68 -7.92
CA THR A 279 7.09 -13.39 -9.19
C THR A 279 8.31 -13.27 -10.11
N ARG A 280 9.02 -12.13 -10.09
CA ARG A 280 10.20 -11.87 -10.95
C ARG A 280 11.49 -12.46 -10.39
N TYR A 281 11.72 -12.40 -9.08
CA TYR A 281 13.01 -12.71 -8.43
C TYR A 281 12.96 -13.85 -7.42
N GLY A 282 11.77 -14.40 -7.10
CA GLY A 282 11.59 -15.50 -6.15
C GLY A 282 11.98 -15.12 -4.72
N GLU A 283 12.39 -16.14 -3.94
CA GLU A 283 12.77 -16.01 -2.53
C GLU A 283 13.92 -15.03 -2.29
N ASN A 284 14.83 -14.89 -3.25
CA ASN A 284 15.97 -13.97 -3.16
C ASN A 284 15.53 -12.50 -3.02
N SER A 285 14.32 -12.18 -3.47
CA SER A 285 13.77 -10.83 -3.31
C SER A 285 13.72 -10.36 -1.85
N TYR A 286 13.59 -11.28 -0.88
CA TYR A 286 13.54 -10.97 0.55
C TYR A 286 14.92 -10.83 1.22
N THR A 287 16.00 -11.17 0.51
CA THR A 287 17.34 -11.24 1.07
C THR A 287 18.37 -10.38 0.35
N ASP A 288 18.10 -9.99 -0.89
CA ASP A 288 19.07 -9.29 -1.74
C ASP A 288 19.05 -7.75 -1.57
N GLY A 289 18.22 -7.24 -0.66
CA GLY A 289 18.17 -5.80 -0.37
C GLY A 289 17.60 -4.96 -1.50
N LEU A 290 16.64 -5.52 -2.24
CA LEU A 290 16.01 -4.83 -3.36
C LEU A 290 15.32 -3.55 -2.88
N ARG A 291 15.52 -2.47 -3.64
CA ARG A 291 14.81 -1.21 -3.51
C ARG A 291 13.80 -1.10 -4.64
N VAL A 292 12.53 -1.13 -4.31
CA VAL A 292 11.44 -1.12 -5.27
C VAL A 292 10.73 0.22 -5.21
N ILE A 293 10.80 0.98 -6.28
CA ILE A 293 10.14 2.27 -6.39
C ILE A 293 8.86 2.07 -7.19
N THR A 294 7.74 2.41 -6.57
CA THR A 294 6.41 2.32 -7.18
C THR A 294 6.02 3.64 -7.84
N THR A 295 4.94 3.61 -8.62
CA THR A 295 4.39 4.78 -9.31
C THR A 295 3.47 5.63 -8.44
N ILE A 296 3.12 5.21 -7.20
CA ILE A 296 2.22 5.98 -6.35
C ILE A 296 2.88 7.26 -5.82
N ARG A 297 2.08 8.29 -5.65
CA ARG A 297 2.47 9.53 -4.98
C ARG A 297 2.00 9.48 -3.53
N SER A 298 2.90 9.81 -2.60
CA SER A 298 2.61 9.73 -1.17
C SER A 298 1.46 10.65 -0.73
N ASP A 299 1.44 11.88 -1.24
CA ASP A 299 0.41 12.89 -0.97
C ASP A 299 -0.98 12.44 -1.50
N TRP A 300 -1.03 11.88 -2.68
CA TRP A 300 -2.28 11.37 -3.29
C TRP A 300 -2.74 10.09 -2.61
N GLN A 301 -1.83 9.20 -2.22
CA GLN A 301 -2.19 7.98 -1.49
C GLN A 301 -2.85 8.31 -0.14
N LEU A 302 -2.24 9.19 0.66
CA LEU A 302 -2.81 9.63 1.93
C LEU A 302 -4.18 10.31 1.75
N THR A 303 -4.32 11.10 0.69
CA THR A 303 -5.60 11.72 0.34
C THR A 303 -6.66 10.69 -0.04
N ALA A 304 -6.27 9.65 -0.80
CA ALA A 304 -7.17 8.57 -1.19
C ALA A 304 -7.64 7.75 0.00
N ASP A 305 -6.71 7.37 0.89
CA ASP A 305 -7.01 6.65 2.13
C ASP A 305 -8.00 7.45 3.00
N LYS A 306 -7.74 8.75 3.16
CA LYS A 306 -8.62 9.64 3.90
C LYS A 306 -10.00 9.78 3.24
N ALA A 307 -10.07 9.96 1.93
CA ALA A 307 -11.33 10.10 1.21
C ALA A 307 -12.21 8.85 1.35
N VAL A 308 -11.62 7.66 1.27
CA VAL A 308 -12.31 6.38 1.47
C VAL A 308 -12.80 6.26 2.91
N ALA A 309 -11.95 6.53 3.91
CA ALA A 309 -12.32 6.46 5.32
C ALA A 309 -13.44 7.44 5.68
N ASP A 310 -13.36 8.68 5.21
CA ASP A 310 -14.40 9.70 5.43
C ASP A 310 -15.73 9.30 4.76
N GLY A 311 -15.68 8.80 3.51
CA GLY A 311 -16.89 8.36 2.80
C GLY A 311 -17.60 7.19 3.48
N LEU A 312 -16.86 6.24 4.05
CA LEU A 312 -17.40 5.14 4.86
C LEU A 312 -18.00 5.64 6.17
N ALA A 313 -17.33 6.60 6.82
CA ALA A 313 -17.84 7.22 8.03
C ALA A 313 -19.13 8.03 7.78
N ASP A 314 -19.21 8.75 6.66
CA ASP A 314 -20.41 9.49 6.25
C ASP A 314 -21.60 8.55 6.01
N TYR A 315 -21.34 7.40 5.39
CA TYR A 315 -22.36 6.35 5.23
C TYR A 315 -22.87 5.86 6.60
N ASP A 316 -21.94 5.51 7.49
CA ASP A 316 -22.27 5.07 8.85
C ASP A 316 -23.10 6.12 9.62
N GLN A 317 -22.77 7.40 9.48
CA GLN A 317 -23.54 8.49 10.09
C GLN A 317 -24.98 8.57 9.57
N ARG A 318 -25.20 8.29 8.27
CA ARG A 318 -26.56 8.24 7.70
C ARG A 318 -27.35 7.03 8.19
N HIS A 319 -26.68 5.91 8.47
CA HIS A 319 -27.33 4.66 8.91
C HIS A 319 -27.41 4.52 10.44
N GLY A 320 -26.60 5.26 11.20
CA GLY A 320 -26.61 5.30 12.65
C GLY A 320 -25.64 4.32 13.30
N TYR A 321 -25.57 4.37 14.61
CA TYR A 321 -24.69 3.55 15.43
C TYR A 321 -25.23 2.13 15.58
N ARG A 322 -24.39 1.12 15.39
CA ARG A 322 -24.74 -0.30 15.41
C ARG A 322 -24.59 -0.98 16.77
N GLY A 323 -23.98 -0.29 17.75
CA GLY A 323 -23.73 -0.83 19.09
C GLY A 323 -22.25 -1.03 19.39
N ALA A 324 -21.94 -1.45 20.63
CA ALA A 324 -20.60 -1.69 21.11
C ALA A 324 -19.97 -2.91 20.42
N GLU A 325 -18.64 -2.89 20.20
CA GLU A 325 -17.90 -4.04 19.62
C GLU A 325 -17.87 -5.25 20.56
N ALA A 326 -17.82 -4.98 21.86
CA ALA A 326 -17.81 -5.98 22.92
C ALA A 326 -18.26 -5.34 24.23
N HIS A 327 -18.56 -6.19 25.23
CA HIS A 327 -18.82 -5.75 26.60
C HIS A 327 -17.82 -6.41 27.55
N ILE A 328 -17.17 -5.59 28.39
CA ILE A 328 -16.17 -6.03 29.37
C ILE A 328 -16.71 -5.74 30.78
N ALA A 329 -17.34 -6.75 31.38
CA ALA A 329 -18.07 -6.60 32.64
C ALA A 329 -17.16 -6.23 33.83
N ASP A 330 -15.89 -6.66 33.83
CA ASP A 330 -14.95 -6.46 34.94
C ASP A 330 -14.10 -5.20 34.69
N PRO A 331 -14.25 -4.14 35.51
CA PRO A 331 -13.46 -2.92 35.36
C PRO A 331 -11.94 -3.10 35.48
N GLU A 332 -11.48 -4.09 36.24
CA GLU A 332 -10.05 -4.36 36.41
C GLU A 332 -9.39 -4.86 35.11
N GLN A 333 -10.19 -5.39 34.18
CA GLN A 333 -9.73 -5.89 32.87
C GLN A 333 -9.72 -4.82 31.77
N TRP A 334 -10.33 -3.66 31.96
CA TRP A 334 -10.50 -2.64 30.90
C TRP A 334 -9.17 -2.21 30.31
N GLN A 335 -8.19 -1.82 31.13
CA GLN A 335 -6.88 -1.37 30.65
C GLN A 335 -6.12 -2.50 29.93
N ASN A 336 -6.13 -3.70 30.50
CA ASN A 336 -5.48 -4.86 29.86
C ASN A 336 -6.12 -5.20 28.52
N ARG A 337 -7.45 -5.09 28.42
CA ARG A 337 -8.17 -5.34 27.20
C ARG A 337 -7.91 -4.25 26.16
N LEU A 338 -7.98 -2.97 26.53
CA LEU A 338 -7.69 -1.84 25.65
C LEU A 338 -6.27 -1.90 25.08
N ALA A 339 -5.29 -2.36 25.86
CA ALA A 339 -3.91 -2.56 25.40
C ALA A 339 -3.78 -3.60 24.28
N THR A 340 -4.73 -4.53 24.15
CA THR A 340 -4.75 -5.58 23.12
C THR A 340 -5.59 -5.24 21.89
N VAL A 341 -6.46 -4.24 21.98
CA VAL A 341 -7.33 -3.83 20.86
C VAL A 341 -6.59 -2.81 19.98
N PRO A 342 -6.34 -3.10 18.70
CA PRO A 342 -5.56 -2.22 17.86
C PRO A 342 -6.32 -0.91 17.53
N VAL A 343 -5.59 0.17 17.36
CA VAL A 343 -6.07 1.38 16.68
C VAL A 343 -6.13 1.10 15.18
N ILE A 344 -7.28 1.33 14.56
CA ILE A 344 -7.52 1.04 13.15
C ILE A 344 -7.91 2.35 12.44
N GLN A 345 -7.14 2.77 11.45
CA GLN A 345 -7.40 4.01 10.67
C GLN A 345 -7.68 5.24 11.56
N GLY A 346 -6.94 5.35 12.67
CA GLY A 346 -7.13 6.44 13.65
C GLY A 346 -8.35 6.28 14.55
N LEU A 347 -9.10 5.18 14.45
CA LEU A 347 -10.20 4.85 15.38
C LEU A 347 -9.61 4.23 16.64
N ILE A 348 -9.67 4.99 17.74
CA ILE A 348 -9.08 4.61 19.04
C ILE A 348 -10.11 3.82 19.84
N PRO A 349 -9.74 2.65 20.40
CA PRO A 349 -10.62 1.91 21.30
C PRO A 349 -10.76 2.61 22.64
N ALA A 350 -11.98 2.63 23.18
CA ALA A 350 -12.28 3.15 24.50
C ALA A 350 -13.36 2.28 25.17
N VAL A 351 -13.39 2.28 26.50
CA VAL A 351 -14.43 1.61 27.28
C VAL A 351 -15.32 2.65 27.94
N VAL A 352 -16.62 2.50 27.79
CA VAL A 352 -17.62 3.35 28.47
C VAL A 352 -17.54 3.10 29.96
N THR A 353 -17.26 4.14 30.73
CA THR A 353 -17.23 4.10 32.21
C THR A 353 -18.61 4.41 32.81
N GLN A 354 -19.30 5.37 32.21
CA GLN A 354 -20.64 5.80 32.65
C GLN A 354 -21.47 6.28 31.45
N ALA A 355 -22.79 6.04 31.49
CA ALA A 355 -23.74 6.60 30.55
C ALA A 355 -24.85 7.32 31.32
N ASN A 356 -25.25 8.48 30.82
CA ASN A 356 -26.42 9.24 31.31
C ASN A 356 -27.31 9.63 30.11
N ALA A 357 -28.43 10.26 30.33
CA ALA A 357 -29.35 10.59 29.22
C ALA A 357 -28.72 11.53 28.16
N ALA A 358 -27.75 12.38 28.54
CA ALA A 358 -27.15 13.39 27.66
C ALA A 358 -25.84 12.98 27.00
N GLY A 359 -25.17 11.91 27.47
CA GLY A 359 -23.87 11.51 26.96
C GLY A 359 -23.26 10.30 27.66
N ILE A 360 -21.99 10.03 27.34
CA ILE A 360 -21.18 8.97 27.95
C ILE A 360 -19.83 9.51 28.41
N GLN A 361 -19.30 8.90 29.44
CA GLN A 361 -17.90 8.99 29.81
C GLN A 361 -17.19 7.71 29.37
N ALA A 362 -15.97 7.83 28.85
CA ALA A 362 -15.19 6.69 28.36
C ALA A 362 -13.70 6.88 28.67
N ILE A 363 -13.00 5.78 28.86
CA ILE A 363 -11.56 5.75 29.10
C ILE A 363 -10.83 5.07 27.96
N THR A 364 -9.72 5.65 27.50
CA THR A 364 -8.85 5.09 26.46
C THR A 364 -7.73 4.24 27.05
N GLY A 365 -6.98 3.52 26.19
CA GLY A 365 -5.90 2.63 26.61
C GLY A 365 -4.70 3.33 27.30
N ASP A 366 -4.52 4.62 27.10
CA ASP A 366 -3.53 5.46 27.81
C ASP A 366 -4.04 6.07 29.12
N GLY A 367 -5.27 5.71 29.52
CA GLY A 367 -5.89 6.19 30.74
C GLY A 367 -6.57 7.56 30.62
N THR A 368 -6.66 8.14 29.41
CA THR A 368 -7.34 9.41 29.21
C THR A 368 -8.85 9.24 29.35
N GLU A 369 -9.46 10.00 30.26
CA GLU A 369 -10.90 10.07 30.42
C GLU A 369 -11.49 11.12 29.47
N LEU A 370 -12.55 10.75 28.78
CA LEU A 370 -13.22 11.57 27.76
C LEU A 370 -14.72 11.61 28.01
N GLU A 371 -15.30 12.78 27.81
CA GLU A 371 -16.74 12.95 27.81
C GLU A 371 -17.25 13.19 26.38
N LEU A 372 -18.23 12.40 25.99
CA LEU A 372 -18.92 12.53 24.72
C LEU A 372 -20.37 12.91 24.99
N SER A 373 -20.67 14.17 24.74
CA SER A 373 -22.00 14.72 24.86
C SER A 373 -22.45 15.37 23.56
N GLY A 374 -23.73 15.44 23.33
CA GLY A 374 -24.30 16.10 22.18
C GLY A 374 -24.66 15.21 21.01
N LYS A 375 -25.39 15.76 20.06
CA LYS A 375 -25.97 15.06 18.90
C LYS A 375 -25.13 15.30 17.65
N ASN A 376 -23.93 14.76 17.60
CA ASN A 376 -23.00 14.89 16.49
C ASN A 376 -22.70 13.54 15.82
N GLY A 377 -22.50 13.52 14.52
CA GLY A 377 -22.12 12.29 13.81
C GLY A 377 -23.05 11.12 14.12
N LEU A 378 -22.51 10.02 14.60
CA LEU A 378 -23.25 8.80 14.94
C LEU A 378 -24.22 8.98 16.13
N THR A 379 -23.94 9.94 17.03
CA THR A 379 -24.82 10.21 18.18
C THR A 379 -26.06 11.03 17.84
N ARG A 380 -26.14 11.59 16.61
CA ARG A 380 -27.21 12.49 16.16
C ARG A 380 -28.62 11.93 16.38
N ARG A 381 -28.79 10.60 16.24
CA ARG A 381 -30.07 9.90 16.38
C ARG A 381 -30.31 9.34 17.77
N ILE A 382 -29.33 9.44 18.68
CA ILE A 382 -29.46 8.91 20.04
C ILE A 382 -30.21 9.95 20.89
N THR A 383 -31.38 9.58 21.35
CA THR A 383 -32.22 10.42 22.20
C THR A 383 -31.92 10.24 23.68
N ASP A 384 -31.46 9.04 24.06
CA ASP A 384 -31.12 8.65 25.43
C ASP A 384 -29.95 7.66 25.37
N PHE A 385 -28.78 8.09 25.81
CA PHE A 385 -27.55 7.29 25.75
C PHE A 385 -27.61 6.07 26.68
N THR A 386 -28.38 6.09 27.76
CA THR A 386 -28.52 4.94 28.67
C THR A 386 -29.18 3.73 28.02
N ARG A 387 -29.94 3.95 26.93
CA ARG A 387 -30.57 2.84 26.17
C ARG A 387 -29.63 2.19 25.19
N VAL A 388 -28.52 2.86 24.86
CA VAL A 388 -27.57 2.42 23.83
C VAL A 388 -26.26 1.93 24.42
N PHE A 389 -25.83 2.54 25.54
CA PHE A 389 -24.53 2.27 26.16
C PHE A 389 -24.68 1.80 27.60
N ARG A 390 -23.75 0.90 27.98
CA ARG A 390 -23.59 0.40 29.34
C ARG A 390 -22.14 0.57 29.78
N SER A 391 -21.89 0.74 31.09
CA SER A 391 -20.55 0.68 31.64
C SER A 391 -19.90 -0.65 31.25
N GLY A 392 -18.67 -0.63 30.72
CA GLY A 392 -17.95 -1.78 30.18
C GLY A 392 -18.10 -1.98 28.66
N ASP A 393 -18.87 -1.18 27.96
CA ASP A 393 -18.99 -1.30 26.49
C ASP A 393 -17.71 -0.79 25.81
N LEU A 394 -17.15 -1.63 24.92
CA LEU A 394 -16.02 -1.29 24.07
C LEU A 394 -16.52 -0.56 22.83
N ILE A 395 -16.07 0.66 22.65
CA ILE A 395 -16.45 1.58 21.56
C ILE A 395 -15.24 2.09 20.81
N ARG A 396 -15.45 2.74 19.67
CA ARG A 396 -14.43 3.47 18.92
C ARG A 396 -14.65 4.96 18.98
N LEU A 397 -13.55 5.68 19.10
CA LEU A 397 -13.51 7.13 19.06
C LEU A 397 -12.62 7.61 17.94
N ARG A 398 -13.00 8.71 17.28
CA ARG A 398 -12.12 9.44 16.35
C ARG A 398 -11.95 10.88 16.83
N ARG A 399 -10.79 11.45 16.54
CA ARG A 399 -10.49 12.84 16.82
C ARG A 399 -10.73 13.70 15.58
N ILE A 400 -11.56 14.73 15.69
CA ILE A 400 -11.80 15.73 14.64
C ILE A 400 -11.39 17.10 15.20
N GLY A 401 -10.22 17.59 14.78
CA GLY A 401 -9.61 18.77 15.37
C GLY A 401 -9.34 18.59 16.86
N GLN A 402 -10.01 19.37 17.70
CA GLN A 402 -9.91 19.27 19.17
C GLN A 402 -11.00 18.41 19.82
N ARG A 403 -11.95 17.88 19.04
CA ARG A 403 -13.11 17.15 19.56
C ARG A 403 -12.96 15.65 19.36
N TRP A 404 -13.51 14.89 20.30
CA TRP A 404 -13.71 13.47 20.17
C TRP A 404 -15.14 13.17 19.74
N GLU A 405 -15.28 12.25 18.80
CA GLU A 405 -16.58 11.77 18.32
C GLU A 405 -16.66 10.27 18.40
N LEU A 406 -17.86 9.77 18.66
CA LEU A 406 -18.17 8.34 18.53
C LEU A 406 -17.94 7.91 17.09
N ALA A 407 -17.24 6.79 16.91
CA ALA A 407 -17.01 6.14 15.66
C ALA A 407 -17.36 4.65 15.75
N GLN A 408 -17.32 3.95 14.64
CA GLN A 408 -17.44 2.50 14.56
C GLN A 408 -16.65 1.97 13.39
N LEU A 409 -16.30 0.69 13.41
CA LEU A 409 -15.68 0.03 12.25
C LEU A 409 -16.75 -0.11 11.16
N PRO A 410 -16.49 0.37 9.93
CA PRO A 410 -17.48 0.26 8.86
C PRO A 410 -17.67 -1.19 8.43
N GLU A 411 -18.91 -1.58 8.23
CA GLU A 411 -19.25 -2.86 7.58
C GLU A 411 -19.21 -2.74 6.06
N ALA A 412 -19.62 -1.59 5.53
CA ALA A 412 -19.46 -1.28 4.12
C ALA A 412 -18.00 -1.12 3.77
N GLN A 413 -17.67 -1.35 2.52
CA GLN A 413 -16.33 -1.19 1.97
C GLN A 413 -16.35 -0.20 0.80
N ALA A 414 -15.21 0.45 0.58
CA ALA A 414 -15.03 1.30 -0.58
C ALA A 414 -13.60 1.15 -1.10
N THR A 415 -13.42 1.39 -2.38
CA THR A 415 -12.12 1.39 -3.04
C THR A 415 -11.95 2.65 -3.86
N LEU A 416 -10.70 3.02 -4.08
CA LEU A 416 -10.34 4.09 -4.99
C LEU A 416 -9.11 3.66 -5.80
N VAL A 417 -9.15 3.86 -7.11
CA VAL A 417 -8.02 3.67 -8.02
C VAL A 417 -7.81 4.94 -8.82
N ALA A 418 -6.62 5.50 -8.77
CA ALA A 418 -6.23 6.66 -9.55
C ALA A 418 -5.09 6.31 -10.52
N LEU A 419 -5.26 6.63 -11.81
CA LEU A 419 -4.32 6.32 -12.89
C LEU A 419 -3.91 7.60 -13.63
N ASP A 420 -2.66 7.61 -14.08
CA ASP A 420 -2.22 8.52 -15.13
C ASP A 420 -2.79 8.04 -16.48
N PRO A 421 -3.59 8.85 -17.17
CA PRO A 421 -4.20 8.42 -18.44
C PRO A 421 -3.20 8.31 -19.60
N LEU A 422 -2.00 8.88 -19.47
CA LEU A 422 -1.03 8.87 -20.57
C LEU A 422 -0.17 7.61 -20.62
N ASP A 423 0.10 6.99 -19.45
CA ASP A 423 0.98 5.81 -19.41
C ASP A 423 0.43 4.66 -18.56
N GLY A 424 -0.68 4.85 -17.86
CA GLY A 424 -1.30 3.85 -17.01
C GLY A 424 -0.65 3.71 -15.63
N ALA A 425 0.27 4.60 -15.23
CA ALA A 425 0.86 4.55 -13.88
C ALA A 425 -0.21 4.65 -12.79
N ILE A 426 -0.21 3.72 -11.84
CA ILE A 426 -1.09 3.76 -10.68
C ILE A 426 -0.56 4.84 -9.73
N ARG A 427 -1.29 5.94 -9.58
CA ARG A 427 -0.89 7.10 -8.77
C ARG A 427 -1.35 7.03 -7.33
N ALA A 428 -2.50 6.36 -7.08
CA ALA A 428 -2.98 6.00 -5.75
C ALA A 428 -3.90 4.78 -5.86
N LEU A 429 -3.94 3.94 -4.81
CA LEU A 429 -4.82 2.78 -4.76
C LEU A 429 -5.19 2.43 -3.33
N VAL A 430 -6.49 2.34 -3.07
CA VAL A 430 -7.08 1.92 -1.80
C VAL A 430 -7.94 0.68 -2.03
N GLY A 431 -7.58 -0.45 -1.43
CA GLY A 431 -8.26 -1.74 -1.63
C GLY A 431 -9.39 -2.04 -0.66
N GLY A 432 -9.65 -1.16 0.31
CA GLY A 432 -10.66 -1.30 1.36
C GLY A 432 -10.35 -0.42 2.55
N PHE A 433 -11.19 -0.48 3.60
CA PHE A 433 -11.03 0.36 4.79
C PHE A 433 -9.71 0.11 5.52
N ASP A 434 -9.38 -1.16 5.81
CA ASP A 434 -8.17 -1.53 6.55
C ASP A 434 -7.57 -2.85 6.04
N PHE A 435 -6.28 -2.83 5.76
CA PHE A 435 -5.53 -4.01 5.31
C PHE A 435 -5.39 -5.06 6.40
N GLY A 436 -5.24 -4.65 7.66
CA GLY A 436 -5.11 -5.57 8.80
C GLY A 436 -6.39 -6.37 9.05
N ALA A 437 -7.56 -5.76 8.81
CA ALA A 437 -8.85 -6.43 8.93
C ALA A 437 -9.16 -7.30 7.70
N SER A 438 -8.73 -6.90 6.49
CA SER A 438 -8.96 -7.66 5.26
C SER A 438 -7.84 -7.45 4.25
N HIS A 439 -7.11 -8.54 3.95
CA HIS A 439 -6.08 -8.55 2.91
C HIS A 439 -6.66 -8.62 1.48
N PHE A 440 -7.98 -8.77 1.34
CA PHE A 440 -8.64 -8.81 0.05
C PHE A 440 -8.64 -7.43 -0.61
N ASN A 441 -7.84 -7.27 -1.65
CA ASN A 441 -7.70 -6.02 -2.38
C ASN A 441 -8.87 -5.86 -3.37
N ARG A 442 -9.92 -5.18 -2.97
CA ARG A 442 -11.13 -4.99 -3.80
C ARG A 442 -10.85 -4.18 -5.05
N ALA A 443 -9.82 -3.36 -5.06
CA ALA A 443 -9.44 -2.57 -6.25
C ALA A 443 -8.97 -3.45 -7.43
N THR A 444 -8.38 -4.63 -7.15
CA THR A 444 -7.80 -5.52 -8.16
C THR A 444 -8.42 -6.93 -8.18
N GLN A 445 -9.08 -7.33 -7.10
CA GLN A 445 -9.66 -8.68 -6.93
C GLN A 445 -11.19 -8.64 -6.81
N GLY A 446 -11.75 -7.51 -6.36
CA GLY A 446 -13.20 -7.33 -6.19
C GLY A 446 -13.88 -7.11 -7.52
N ARG A 447 -14.57 -8.13 -8.02
CA ARG A 447 -15.35 -8.04 -9.26
C ARG A 447 -16.79 -7.65 -8.94
N ARG A 448 -17.20 -6.47 -9.36
CA ARG A 448 -18.50 -5.87 -9.05
C ARG A 448 -19.17 -5.32 -10.29
N GLN A 449 -20.50 -5.33 -10.30
CA GLN A 449 -21.28 -4.79 -11.42
C GLN A 449 -21.14 -3.26 -11.47
N PRO A 450 -20.62 -2.65 -12.57
CA PRO A 450 -20.48 -1.22 -12.67
C PRO A 450 -21.80 -0.49 -12.88
N GLY A 451 -22.85 -1.21 -13.21
CA GLY A 451 -24.16 -0.60 -13.51
C GLY A 451 -24.03 0.48 -14.60
N SER A 452 -24.70 1.59 -14.41
CA SER A 452 -24.70 2.71 -15.38
C SER A 452 -23.32 3.35 -15.63
N SER A 453 -22.30 3.06 -14.82
CA SER A 453 -20.90 3.48 -15.12
C SER A 453 -20.33 2.81 -16.37
N PHE A 454 -20.97 1.75 -16.86
CA PHE A 454 -20.58 1.05 -18.09
C PHE A 454 -21.18 1.66 -19.37
N LYS A 455 -22.28 2.42 -19.26
CA LYS A 455 -22.96 3.03 -20.41
C LYS A 455 -22.06 3.82 -21.37
N PRO A 456 -21.08 4.61 -20.93
CA PRO A 456 -20.22 5.36 -21.85
C PRO A 456 -19.55 4.50 -22.92
N PHE A 457 -19.19 3.25 -22.60
CA PHE A 457 -18.57 2.34 -23.58
C PHE A 457 -19.56 1.88 -24.66
N ILE A 458 -20.83 1.66 -24.28
CA ILE A 458 -21.91 1.32 -25.23
C ILE A 458 -22.21 2.52 -26.15
N TYR A 459 -22.25 3.73 -25.59
CA TYR A 459 -22.50 4.96 -26.35
C TYR A 459 -21.33 5.29 -27.28
N ALA A 460 -20.09 5.02 -26.86
CA ALA A 460 -18.92 5.14 -27.74
C ALA A 460 -19.03 4.18 -28.93
N SER A 461 -19.46 2.92 -28.68
CA SER A 461 -19.72 1.96 -29.77
C SER A 461 -20.84 2.43 -30.72
N ALA A 462 -21.85 3.14 -30.22
CA ALA A 462 -22.89 3.74 -31.07
C ALA A 462 -22.32 4.83 -31.97
N LEU A 463 -21.51 5.75 -31.44
CA LEU A 463 -20.84 6.79 -32.23
C LEU A 463 -19.93 6.17 -33.30
N GLU A 464 -19.19 5.09 -32.99
CA GLU A 464 -18.37 4.33 -33.96
C GLU A 464 -19.21 3.73 -35.11
N ARG A 465 -20.50 3.49 -34.90
CA ARG A 465 -21.44 2.93 -35.90
C ARG A 465 -22.26 3.99 -36.62
N GLY A 466 -21.88 5.27 -36.52
CA GLY A 466 -22.51 6.34 -37.26
C GLY A 466 -23.70 7.01 -36.57
N PHE A 467 -24.07 6.55 -35.34
CA PHE A 467 -24.97 7.34 -34.52
C PHE A 467 -24.28 8.62 -34.09
N THR A 468 -25.05 9.65 -33.79
CA THR A 468 -24.54 10.96 -33.37
C THR A 468 -25.03 11.30 -31.97
N ALA A 469 -24.42 12.28 -31.35
CA ALA A 469 -24.89 12.80 -30.06
C ALA A 469 -26.33 13.37 -30.17
N ALA A 470 -26.77 13.75 -31.36
CA ALA A 470 -28.10 14.23 -31.67
C ALA A 470 -29.09 13.10 -32.07
N SER A 471 -28.64 11.88 -32.29
CA SER A 471 -29.54 10.75 -32.63
C SER A 471 -30.62 10.56 -31.57
N VAL A 472 -31.90 10.52 -32.00
CA VAL A 472 -33.05 10.46 -31.10
C VAL A 472 -33.46 8.99 -30.89
N PHE A 473 -33.70 8.62 -29.64
CA PHE A 473 -34.22 7.34 -29.19
C PHE A 473 -35.41 7.57 -28.27
N HIS A 474 -36.36 6.61 -28.24
CA HIS A 474 -37.52 6.73 -27.39
C HIS A 474 -37.25 6.21 -25.96
N ASP A 475 -37.49 7.04 -24.97
CA ASP A 475 -37.52 6.65 -23.56
C ASP A 475 -38.95 6.25 -23.20
N ALA A 476 -39.30 5.02 -23.56
CA ALA A 476 -40.65 4.45 -23.42
C ALA A 476 -40.54 2.99 -22.94
N PRO A 477 -41.59 2.41 -22.34
CA PRO A 477 -41.61 1.01 -21.91
C PRO A 477 -41.20 0.04 -23.03
N ILE A 478 -40.50 -1.02 -22.65
CA ILE A 478 -40.09 -2.10 -23.54
C ILE A 478 -40.24 -3.43 -22.83
N VAL A 479 -40.67 -4.44 -23.54
CA VAL A 479 -40.84 -5.81 -23.02
C VAL A 479 -40.10 -6.76 -23.95
N PHE A 480 -39.26 -7.61 -23.39
CA PHE A 480 -38.56 -8.64 -24.13
C PHE A 480 -39.13 -10.03 -23.71
N ASN A 481 -39.65 -10.74 -24.66
CA ASN A 481 -40.12 -12.11 -24.48
C ASN A 481 -38.95 -13.05 -24.86
N ASP A 482 -38.30 -13.65 -23.87
CA ASP A 482 -37.30 -14.69 -24.09
C ASP A 482 -37.95 -16.05 -23.81
N PRO A 483 -38.06 -16.92 -24.83
CA PRO A 483 -38.68 -18.24 -24.66
C PRO A 483 -37.96 -19.14 -23.62
N SER A 484 -36.72 -18.79 -23.25
CA SER A 484 -35.96 -19.51 -22.24
C SER A 484 -36.21 -19.07 -20.81
N GLN A 485 -37.00 -17.97 -20.61
CA GLN A 485 -37.32 -17.42 -19.29
C GLN A 485 -38.80 -17.57 -19.00
N GLU A 486 -39.14 -17.85 -17.73
CA GLU A 486 -40.52 -18.00 -17.28
C GLU A 486 -41.32 -16.69 -17.33
N GLU A 487 -40.63 -15.54 -17.14
CA GLU A 487 -41.24 -14.22 -17.17
C GLU A 487 -40.57 -13.29 -18.20
N PRO A 488 -41.37 -12.45 -18.91
CA PRO A 488 -40.80 -11.43 -19.79
C PRO A 488 -39.93 -10.43 -19.04
N TRP A 489 -38.76 -10.11 -19.60
CA TRP A 489 -37.89 -9.07 -19.04
C TRP A 489 -38.49 -7.68 -19.33
N ARG A 490 -38.79 -6.96 -18.24
CA ARG A 490 -39.38 -5.60 -18.26
C ARG A 490 -38.45 -4.62 -17.57
N PRO A 491 -37.40 -4.11 -18.26
CA PRO A 491 -36.52 -3.10 -17.69
C PRO A 491 -37.26 -1.79 -17.46
N GLU A 492 -36.85 -1.06 -16.42
CA GLU A 492 -37.38 0.24 -16.03
C GLU A 492 -36.26 1.26 -15.87
N ASN A 493 -36.65 2.53 -15.93
CA ASN A 493 -35.76 3.60 -15.51
C ASN A 493 -35.72 3.71 -13.97
N ASP A 494 -34.64 4.18 -13.39
CA ASP A 494 -34.45 4.22 -11.93
C ASP A 494 -35.52 5.02 -11.18
N ASN A 495 -36.14 6.00 -11.84
CA ASN A 495 -37.23 6.81 -11.28
C ASN A 495 -38.65 6.35 -11.71
N GLY A 496 -38.76 5.30 -12.52
CA GLY A 496 -40.03 4.79 -13.05
C GLY A 496 -40.71 5.70 -14.10
N GLU A 497 -40.06 6.82 -14.48
CA GLU A 497 -40.67 7.77 -15.42
C GLU A 497 -40.17 7.55 -16.85
N PHE A 498 -40.94 8.03 -17.85
CA PHE A 498 -40.65 7.96 -19.27
C PHE A 498 -40.73 9.35 -19.88
N TYR A 499 -39.70 9.75 -20.64
CA TYR A 499 -39.59 11.11 -21.19
C TYR A 499 -39.84 11.19 -22.69
N GLY A 500 -40.20 10.08 -23.34
CA GLY A 500 -40.46 10.04 -24.77
C GLY A 500 -39.20 10.15 -25.62
N PRO A 501 -39.28 10.78 -26.80
CA PRO A 501 -38.12 10.98 -27.68
C PRO A 501 -37.05 11.85 -27.01
N MET A 502 -35.79 11.37 -26.98
CA MET A 502 -34.68 12.13 -26.46
C MET A 502 -33.37 11.82 -27.19
N ARG A 503 -32.48 12.78 -27.21
CA ARG A 503 -31.18 12.64 -27.86
C ARG A 503 -30.25 11.72 -27.10
N LEU A 504 -29.32 11.07 -27.81
CA LEU A 504 -28.30 10.19 -27.26
C LEU A 504 -27.47 10.89 -26.14
N ARG A 505 -27.04 12.15 -26.37
CA ARG A 505 -26.35 12.95 -25.34
C ARG A 505 -27.17 13.06 -24.08
N GLU A 506 -28.44 13.40 -24.19
CA GLU A 506 -29.34 13.61 -23.05
C GLU A 506 -29.59 12.31 -22.28
N ALA A 507 -29.84 11.24 -23.03
CA ALA A 507 -30.02 9.91 -22.45
C ALA A 507 -28.81 9.45 -21.61
N LEU A 508 -27.57 9.78 -22.02
CA LEU A 508 -26.37 9.42 -21.29
C LEU A 508 -26.19 10.28 -20.03
N TYR A 509 -26.34 11.61 -20.10
CA TYR A 509 -26.12 12.43 -18.91
C TYR A 509 -27.24 12.26 -17.86
N LEU A 510 -28.47 11.94 -18.28
CA LEU A 510 -29.58 11.56 -17.40
C LEU A 510 -29.56 10.07 -17.02
N SER A 511 -28.68 9.28 -17.63
CA SER A 511 -28.50 7.85 -17.33
C SER A 511 -29.72 6.98 -17.60
N ARG A 512 -30.49 7.22 -18.68
CA ARG A 512 -31.73 6.51 -19.01
C ARG A 512 -31.46 5.05 -19.38
N ASN A 513 -32.14 4.11 -18.70
CA ASN A 513 -31.95 2.67 -18.89
C ASN A 513 -32.52 2.19 -20.21
N LEU A 514 -33.77 2.57 -20.50
CA LEU A 514 -34.52 2.11 -21.67
C LEU A 514 -33.89 2.60 -22.99
N VAL A 515 -33.40 3.83 -22.99
CA VAL A 515 -32.66 4.36 -24.15
C VAL A 515 -31.34 3.61 -24.33
N SER A 516 -30.60 3.32 -23.25
CA SER A 516 -29.33 2.57 -23.35
C SER A 516 -29.53 1.18 -23.94
N ILE A 517 -30.63 0.49 -23.59
CA ILE A 517 -30.99 -0.82 -24.15
C ILE A 517 -31.28 -0.68 -25.65
N ARG A 518 -32.06 0.32 -26.08
CA ARG A 518 -32.35 0.57 -27.49
C ARG A 518 -31.11 0.94 -28.29
N VAL A 519 -30.19 1.72 -27.69
CA VAL A 519 -28.89 2.04 -28.30
C VAL A 519 -28.10 0.75 -28.54
N LEU A 520 -28.00 -0.14 -27.54
CA LEU A 520 -27.31 -1.42 -27.72
C LEU A 520 -28.00 -2.30 -28.76
N GLN A 521 -29.33 -2.33 -28.79
CA GLN A 521 -30.09 -3.05 -29.79
C GLN A 521 -29.78 -2.52 -31.22
N ALA A 522 -29.73 -1.22 -31.39
CA ALA A 522 -29.43 -0.58 -32.68
C ALA A 522 -27.97 -0.78 -33.11
N VAL A 523 -27.03 -0.75 -32.19
CA VAL A 523 -25.59 -1.08 -32.41
C VAL A 523 -25.40 -2.54 -32.79
N GLY A 524 -26.19 -3.40 -32.17
CA GLY A 524 -26.01 -4.87 -32.22
C GLY A 524 -25.02 -5.37 -31.20
N ILE A 525 -25.39 -6.42 -30.45
CA ILE A 525 -24.60 -6.97 -29.32
C ILE A 525 -23.18 -7.37 -29.76
N ARG A 526 -23.04 -8.05 -30.90
CA ARG A 526 -21.71 -8.46 -31.42
C ARG A 526 -20.79 -7.28 -31.64
N ASN A 527 -21.30 -6.23 -32.30
CA ASN A 527 -20.54 -5.02 -32.57
C ASN A 527 -20.10 -4.30 -31.28
N ALA A 528 -20.98 -4.26 -30.29
CA ALA A 528 -20.66 -3.71 -28.98
C ALA A 528 -19.56 -4.53 -28.27
N VAL A 529 -19.66 -5.86 -28.27
CA VAL A 529 -18.64 -6.75 -27.72
C VAL A 529 -17.28 -6.56 -28.41
N ASP A 530 -17.25 -6.42 -29.74
CA ASP A 530 -16.02 -6.16 -30.50
C ASP A 530 -15.37 -4.81 -30.07
N SER A 531 -16.15 -3.75 -29.92
CA SER A 531 -15.65 -2.47 -29.43
C SER A 531 -15.14 -2.57 -27.99
N LEU A 532 -15.89 -3.21 -27.08
CA LEU A 532 -15.52 -3.42 -25.69
C LEU A 532 -14.22 -4.23 -25.54
N THR A 533 -14.02 -5.24 -26.41
CA THR A 533 -12.77 -6.02 -26.44
C THR A 533 -11.57 -5.15 -26.81
N ARG A 534 -11.73 -4.26 -27.80
CA ARG A 534 -10.68 -3.27 -28.15
C ARG A 534 -10.39 -2.32 -26.99
N PHE A 535 -11.42 -1.95 -26.22
CA PHE A 535 -11.27 -1.09 -25.05
C PHE A 535 -10.60 -1.82 -23.85
N GLY A 536 -10.35 -3.12 -23.97
CA GLY A 536 -9.59 -3.90 -22.99
C GLY A 536 -10.45 -4.73 -22.03
N PHE A 537 -11.75 -4.85 -22.29
CA PHE A 537 -12.61 -5.78 -21.54
C PHE A 537 -12.51 -7.19 -22.14
N ASP A 538 -12.34 -8.20 -21.29
CA ASP A 538 -12.25 -9.58 -21.74
C ASP A 538 -13.63 -10.03 -22.28
N PRO A 539 -13.75 -10.50 -23.54
CA PRO A 539 -15.01 -10.94 -24.12
C PRO A 539 -15.64 -12.11 -23.33
N SER A 540 -14.85 -12.94 -22.66
CA SER A 540 -15.36 -14.03 -21.82
C SER A 540 -16.11 -13.53 -20.57
N GLU A 541 -15.88 -12.29 -20.18
CA GLU A 541 -16.52 -11.62 -19.03
C GLU A 541 -17.77 -10.82 -19.45
N LEU A 542 -18.00 -10.63 -20.76
CA LEU A 542 -19.12 -9.88 -21.28
C LEU A 542 -20.33 -10.77 -21.51
N SER A 543 -21.46 -10.41 -20.90
CA SER A 543 -22.73 -11.10 -21.15
C SER A 543 -23.28 -10.68 -22.51
N PRO A 544 -23.36 -11.58 -23.53
CA PRO A 544 -23.76 -11.19 -24.88
C PRO A 544 -25.29 -11.07 -25.02
N ASN A 545 -25.92 -10.22 -24.19
CA ASN A 545 -27.34 -9.95 -24.21
C ASN A 545 -27.62 -8.45 -23.96
N LEU A 546 -28.87 -8.02 -24.06
CA LEU A 546 -29.24 -6.61 -23.94
C LEU A 546 -29.04 -6.00 -22.54
N SER A 547 -28.92 -6.83 -21.48
CA SER A 547 -28.61 -6.34 -20.15
C SER A 547 -27.18 -5.75 -20.04
N LEU A 548 -26.31 -6.07 -21.00
CA LEU A 548 -24.98 -5.47 -21.15
C LEU A 548 -25.04 -3.92 -21.17
N ALA A 549 -26.12 -3.36 -21.76
CA ALA A 549 -26.33 -1.90 -21.76
C ALA A 549 -26.49 -1.30 -20.36
N LEU A 550 -26.86 -2.10 -19.39
CA LEU A 550 -27.03 -1.70 -17.99
C LEU A 550 -25.83 -2.01 -17.10
N GLY A 551 -24.74 -2.57 -17.67
CA GLY A 551 -23.52 -2.90 -16.94
C GLY A 551 -23.69 -4.09 -16.00
N THR A 552 -24.31 -5.17 -16.45
CA THR A 552 -24.50 -6.42 -15.70
C THR A 552 -23.21 -7.27 -15.55
N PRO A 553 -22.22 -7.24 -16.47
CA PRO A 553 -20.94 -7.89 -16.23
C PRO A 553 -20.20 -7.30 -15.01
N THR A 554 -19.27 -8.08 -14.46
CA THR A 554 -18.52 -7.67 -13.28
C THR A 554 -17.07 -7.31 -13.62
N PHE A 555 -16.61 -6.17 -13.12
CA PHE A 555 -15.25 -5.69 -13.34
C PHE A 555 -14.61 -5.22 -12.02
N THR A 556 -13.28 -5.18 -12.00
CA THR A 556 -12.55 -4.55 -10.90
C THR A 556 -12.51 -3.03 -11.08
N PRO A 557 -12.39 -2.27 -9.98
CA PRO A 557 -12.18 -0.81 -10.07
C PRO A 557 -10.98 -0.42 -10.93
N LEU A 558 -9.92 -1.23 -10.93
CA LEU A 558 -8.75 -1.01 -11.79
C LEU A 558 -9.09 -1.15 -13.29
N GLN A 559 -9.89 -2.16 -13.67
CA GLN A 559 -10.36 -2.33 -15.06
C GLN A 559 -11.24 -1.14 -15.49
N MET A 560 -12.14 -0.70 -14.62
CA MET A 560 -12.98 0.48 -14.90
C MET A 560 -12.14 1.76 -15.06
N ALA A 561 -11.17 1.99 -14.19
CA ALA A 561 -10.26 3.13 -14.32
C ALA A 561 -9.46 3.09 -15.63
N ALA A 562 -8.94 1.91 -16.03
CA ALA A 562 -8.24 1.71 -17.29
C ALA A 562 -9.13 1.99 -18.52
N GLY A 563 -10.40 1.54 -18.47
CA GLY A 563 -11.37 1.85 -19.50
C GLY A 563 -11.66 3.35 -19.64
N TYR A 564 -11.84 4.06 -18.53
CA TYR A 564 -12.06 5.51 -18.53
C TYR A 564 -10.84 6.31 -18.97
N ALA A 565 -9.62 5.76 -18.84
CA ALA A 565 -8.42 6.39 -19.36
C ALA A 565 -8.48 6.60 -20.87
N ILE A 566 -9.19 5.75 -21.62
CA ILE A 566 -9.40 5.89 -23.07
C ILE A 566 -10.14 7.20 -23.40
N PHE A 567 -11.16 7.56 -22.62
CA PHE A 567 -11.86 8.82 -22.78
C PHE A 567 -10.99 10.01 -22.37
N ALA A 568 -10.22 9.87 -21.28
CA ALA A 568 -9.36 10.93 -20.77
C ALA A 568 -8.20 11.28 -21.70
N ASN A 569 -7.61 10.30 -22.38
CA ASN A 569 -6.39 10.47 -23.19
C ASN A 569 -6.62 10.62 -24.71
N GLY A 570 -7.87 10.58 -25.18
CA GLY A 570 -8.20 10.76 -26.61
C GLY A 570 -8.24 9.48 -27.42
N GLY A 571 -8.53 8.34 -26.81
CA GLY A 571 -8.82 7.09 -27.50
C GLY A 571 -7.71 6.04 -27.44
N TYR A 572 -6.72 6.21 -26.59
CA TYR A 572 -5.59 5.28 -26.44
C TYR A 572 -5.79 4.31 -25.28
N ARG A 573 -5.46 3.04 -25.48
CA ARG A 573 -5.48 2.03 -24.42
C ARG A 573 -4.12 1.91 -23.75
N VAL A 574 -4.02 2.35 -22.50
CA VAL A 574 -2.84 2.19 -21.63
C VAL A 574 -3.01 0.99 -20.71
N THR A 575 -1.90 0.38 -20.32
CA THR A 575 -1.90 -0.76 -19.39
C THR A 575 -1.50 -0.27 -18.00
N PRO A 576 -2.33 -0.46 -16.98
CA PRO A 576 -1.97 -0.09 -15.62
C PRO A 576 -0.70 -0.82 -15.14
N TYR A 577 0.23 -0.09 -14.50
CA TYR A 577 1.42 -0.65 -13.89
C TYR A 577 1.74 0.05 -12.56
N LEU A 578 2.44 -0.67 -11.67
CA LEU A 578 2.71 -0.21 -10.31
C LEU A 578 4.20 0.03 -10.06
N ILE A 579 5.09 -0.81 -10.58
CA ILE A 579 6.53 -0.71 -10.32
C ILE A 579 7.17 0.17 -11.39
N GLU A 580 7.75 1.31 -10.95
CA GLU A 580 8.51 2.20 -11.83
C GLU A 580 9.91 1.65 -12.10
N ARG A 581 10.63 1.25 -11.01
CA ARG A 581 11.95 0.63 -11.13
C ARG A 581 12.29 -0.22 -9.92
N ILE A 582 13.18 -1.18 -10.13
CA ILE A 582 13.77 -2.02 -9.08
C ILE A 582 15.27 -1.84 -9.14
N GLU A 583 15.88 -1.54 -8.00
CA GLU A 583 17.31 -1.36 -7.82
C GLU A 583 17.86 -2.43 -6.88
N ASP A 584 19.15 -2.76 -7.02
CA ASP A 584 19.84 -3.58 -6.03
C ASP A 584 20.18 -2.76 -4.76
N ALA A 585 20.82 -3.41 -3.78
CA ALA A 585 21.23 -2.77 -2.53
C ALA A 585 22.21 -1.59 -2.70
N HIS A 586 22.84 -1.46 -3.87
CA HIS A 586 23.80 -0.41 -4.21
C HIS A 586 23.19 0.70 -5.07
N GLY A 587 21.89 0.62 -5.38
CA GLY A 587 21.18 1.59 -6.22
C GLY A 587 21.35 1.37 -7.72
N LYS A 588 21.92 0.23 -8.16
CA LYS A 588 22.02 -0.12 -9.57
C LYS A 588 20.65 -0.62 -10.06
N PRO A 589 20.11 -0.06 -11.16
CA PRO A 589 18.83 -0.49 -11.69
C PRO A 589 18.93 -1.94 -12.24
N LEU A 590 18.00 -2.78 -11.79
CA LEU A 590 17.78 -4.14 -12.25
C LEU A 590 16.59 -4.22 -13.22
N PHE A 591 15.61 -3.34 -13.03
CA PHE A 591 14.43 -3.18 -13.85
C PHE A 591 14.01 -1.73 -13.89
N THR A 592 13.59 -1.25 -15.05
CA THR A 592 12.93 0.05 -15.25
C THR A 592 11.72 -0.18 -16.16
N ALA A 593 10.58 0.31 -15.73
CA ALA A 593 9.36 0.23 -16.53
C ALA A 593 9.50 1.06 -17.81
N ASN A 594 9.00 0.53 -18.92
CA ASN A 594 8.89 1.25 -20.18
C ASN A 594 7.46 1.07 -20.74
N PRO A 595 6.46 1.73 -20.10
CA PRO A 595 5.06 1.57 -20.48
C PRO A 595 4.81 2.20 -21.86
N ALA A 596 3.87 1.60 -22.59
CA ALA A 596 3.35 2.21 -23.80
C ALA A 596 2.56 3.49 -23.44
N ARG A 597 2.86 4.61 -24.10
CA ARG A 597 2.28 5.92 -23.80
C ARG A 597 1.26 6.36 -24.84
N ALA A 598 0.17 6.92 -24.36
CA ALA A 598 -0.76 7.65 -25.20
C ALA A 598 -0.08 8.91 -25.76
N CYS A 599 -0.18 9.10 -27.06
CA CYS A 599 0.39 10.28 -27.73
C CYS A 599 -0.70 11.03 -28.52
N PRO A 600 -1.53 11.84 -27.84
CA PRO A 600 -2.63 12.56 -28.51
C PRO A 600 -2.16 13.57 -29.59
N THR A 601 -0.88 13.90 -29.60
CA THR A 601 -0.25 14.87 -30.52
C THR A 601 0.73 14.21 -31.50
N CYS A 602 0.97 12.88 -31.42
CA CYS A 602 1.80 12.18 -32.39
C CYS A 602 1.17 12.26 -33.79
N GLY A 603 1.98 12.67 -34.79
CA GLY A 603 1.50 12.91 -36.16
C GLY A 603 1.03 14.33 -36.44
N ALA A 604 0.98 15.23 -35.44
CA ALA A 604 0.77 16.66 -35.69
C ALA A 604 2.05 17.27 -36.30
N PRO A 605 1.94 18.25 -37.25
CA PRO A 605 3.11 18.93 -37.76
C PRO A 605 3.93 19.59 -36.64
N GLY A 606 5.19 19.17 -36.50
CA GLY A 606 6.09 19.65 -35.44
C GLY A 606 6.14 18.82 -34.16
N ALA A 607 5.43 17.68 -34.08
CA ALA A 607 5.60 16.74 -32.99
C ALA A 607 7.03 16.13 -33.02
N GLN A 608 7.76 16.24 -31.91
CA GLN A 608 9.02 15.51 -31.76
C GLN A 608 8.70 14.02 -31.71
N ASP A 609 9.23 13.25 -32.66
CA ASP A 609 9.18 11.78 -32.62
C ASP A 609 9.85 11.31 -31.32
N ALA A 610 9.07 10.83 -30.37
CA ALA A 610 9.56 10.18 -29.16
C ALA A 610 10.06 8.78 -29.55
N THR A 611 11.27 8.70 -30.07
CA THR A 611 11.87 7.48 -30.65
C THR A 611 12.20 6.38 -29.67
N GLU A 612 12.02 6.56 -28.35
CA GLU A 612 12.42 5.59 -27.32
C GLU A 612 11.26 4.98 -26.52
N THR A 613 10.05 5.56 -26.58
CA THR A 613 8.92 5.07 -25.77
C THR A 613 7.88 4.38 -26.66
N PRO A 614 7.43 3.15 -26.31
CA PRO A 614 6.38 2.45 -27.06
C PRO A 614 5.10 3.30 -27.12
N ALA A 615 4.47 3.39 -28.29
CA ALA A 615 3.18 4.06 -28.42
C ALA A 615 2.04 3.13 -27.95
N ALA A 616 1.12 3.66 -27.16
CA ALA A 616 -0.10 2.97 -26.80
C ALA A 616 -1.00 2.79 -28.04
N PRO A 617 -1.70 1.66 -28.18
CA PRO A 617 -2.60 1.46 -29.32
C PRO A 617 -3.79 2.43 -29.22
N GLN A 618 -4.08 3.12 -30.32
CA GLN A 618 -5.30 3.88 -30.46
C GLN A 618 -6.45 2.90 -30.74
N VAL A 619 -7.42 2.84 -29.84
CA VAL A 619 -8.55 1.89 -29.87
C VAL A 619 -9.90 2.57 -30.15
N MET A 620 -9.91 3.91 -30.14
CA MET A 620 -11.06 4.75 -30.44
C MET A 620 -10.59 5.95 -31.29
N ASP A 621 -11.38 6.37 -32.26
CA ASP A 621 -11.13 7.61 -33.01
C ASP A 621 -11.09 8.80 -32.04
N SER A 622 -10.05 9.64 -32.16
CA SER A 622 -9.86 10.80 -31.27
C SER A 622 -11.04 11.79 -31.33
N ARG A 623 -11.74 11.87 -32.46
CA ARG A 623 -12.94 12.70 -32.65
C ARG A 623 -14.11 12.13 -31.83
N ILE A 624 -14.29 10.80 -31.84
CA ILE A 624 -15.30 10.11 -31.00
C ILE A 624 -14.98 10.29 -29.53
N ALA A 625 -13.72 10.11 -29.15
CA ALA A 625 -13.28 10.35 -27.78
C ALA A 625 -13.55 11.79 -27.31
N TYR A 626 -13.40 12.79 -28.22
CA TYR A 626 -13.70 14.20 -27.93
C TYR A 626 -15.20 14.44 -27.74
N ILE A 627 -16.05 13.85 -28.58
CA ILE A 627 -17.52 13.95 -28.45
C ILE A 627 -17.96 13.26 -27.14
N MET A 628 -17.43 12.07 -26.84
CA MET A 628 -17.72 11.37 -25.58
C MET A 628 -17.29 12.18 -24.34
N ASP A 629 -16.11 12.81 -24.38
CA ASP A 629 -15.64 13.70 -23.31
C ASP A 629 -16.63 14.85 -23.09
N SER A 630 -17.12 15.47 -24.18
CA SER A 630 -18.13 16.52 -24.13
C SER A 630 -19.43 16.05 -23.44
N ILE A 631 -19.91 14.84 -23.77
CA ILE A 631 -21.13 14.26 -23.16
C ILE A 631 -20.88 13.91 -21.68
N LEU A 632 -19.71 13.35 -21.34
CA LEU A 632 -19.35 13.01 -19.97
C LEU A 632 -19.12 14.23 -19.06
N ARG A 633 -18.74 15.38 -19.63
CA ARG A 633 -18.77 16.67 -18.90
C ARG A 633 -20.19 17.12 -18.60
N ASP A 634 -21.15 16.86 -19.51
CA ASP A 634 -22.55 17.19 -19.26
C ASP A 634 -23.18 16.35 -18.15
N VAL A 635 -22.67 15.12 -17.88
CA VAL A 635 -23.06 14.36 -16.68
C VAL A 635 -22.80 15.16 -15.41
N ILE A 636 -21.69 15.95 -15.38
CA ILE A 636 -21.35 16.82 -14.25
C ILE A 636 -22.09 18.15 -14.34
N ARG A 637 -22.19 18.76 -15.51
CA ARG A 637 -22.78 20.09 -15.65
C ARG A 637 -24.29 20.10 -15.41
N ARG A 638 -25.02 19.08 -15.86
CA ARG A 638 -26.49 19.03 -15.85
C ARG A 638 -27.09 17.63 -15.64
N GLY A 639 -26.26 16.66 -15.29
CA GLY A 639 -26.68 15.26 -15.13
C GLY A 639 -26.51 14.72 -13.70
N THR A 640 -26.41 13.39 -13.60
CA THR A 640 -26.36 12.65 -12.34
C THR A 640 -25.13 12.93 -11.48
N GLY A 641 -24.08 13.54 -12.04
CA GLY A 641 -22.84 13.92 -11.36
C GLY A 641 -22.80 15.40 -10.93
N ALA A 642 -23.91 16.15 -10.96
CA ALA A 642 -23.93 17.60 -10.76
C ALA A 642 -23.34 18.08 -9.41
N ARG A 643 -23.30 17.22 -8.40
CA ARG A 643 -22.63 17.53 -7.12
C ARG A 643 -21.15 17.89 -7.32
N ALA A 644 -20.46 17.33 -8.32
CA ALA A 644 -19.07 17.62 -8.63
C ALA A 644 -18.80 19.06 -9.12
N LEU A 645 -19.83 19.84 -9.47
CA LEU A 645 -19.71 21.28 -9.73
C LEU A 645 -19.13 22.07 -8.55
N GLN A 646 -19.22 21.53 -7.33
CA GLN A 646 -18.59 22.10 -6.13
C GLN A 646 -17.06 22.20 -6.25
N LEU A 647 -16.43 21.39 -7.10
CA LEU A 647 -14.99 21.46 -7.37
C LEU A 647 -14.59 22.69 -8.20
N LYS A 648 -15.57 23.38 -8.79
CA LYS A 648 -15.37 24.59 -9.63
C LYS A 648 -14.35 24.36 -10.75
N ARG A 649 -14.40 23.19 -11.40
CA ARG A 649 -13.56 22.81 -12.54
C ARG A 649 -14.42 22.45 -13.75
N GLY A 650 -14.06 22.97 -14.90
CA GLY A 650 -14.74 22.69 -16.18
C GLY A 650 -14.10 21.54 -16.97
N ASP A 651 -12.90 21.08 -16.57
CA ASP A 651 -12.12 20.05 -17.25
C ASP A 651 -12.35 18.62 -16.68
N ILE A 652 -13.33 18.46 -15.80
CA ILE A 652 -13.68 17.16 -15.21
C ILE A 652 -14.89 16.55 -15.92
N ALA A 653 -14.86 15.23 -16.07
CA ALA A 653 -15.89 14.43 -16.70
C ALA A 653 -16.08 13.12 -15.93
N GLY A 654 -17.22 12.45 -16.09
CA GLY A 654 -17.42 11.16 -15.39
C GLY A 654 -18.84 10.64 -15.52
N LYS A 655 -19.07 9.49 -14.87
CA LYS A 655 -20.38 8.82 -14.86
C LYS A 655 -20.63 8.12 -13.53
N THR A 656 -21.83 8.30 -13.01
CA THR A 656 -22.34 7.53 -11.87
C THR A 656 -22.74 6.11 -12.30
N GLY A 657 -22.58 5.15 -11.41
CA GLY A 657 -23.10 3.79 -11.54
C GLY A 657 -23.84 3.39 -10.28
N THR A 658 -24.94 2.68 -10.46
CA THR A 658 -25.71 2.04 -9.38
C THR A 658 -26.36 0.81 -9.97
N THR A 659 -26.32 -0.28 -9.22
CA THR A 659 -27.02 -1.51 -9.58
C THR A 659 -28.49 -1.47 -9.11
N ASN A 660 -29.34 -2.26 -9.75
CA ASN A 660 -30.72 -2.42 -9.30
C ASN A 660 -30.78 -2.95 -7.86
N GLY A 661 -31.62 -2.31 -7.01
CA GLY A 661 -31.58 -2.49 -5.57
C GLY A 661 -30.17 -2.15 -5.05
N PRO A 662 -29.84 -0.88 -4.78
CA PRO A 662 -28.46 -0.35 -4.65
C PRO A 662 -27.56 -1.27 -3.82
N ARG A 663 -26.74 -2.09 -4.50
CA ARG A 663 -25.77 -3.02 -3.89
C ARG A 663 -24.35 -2.57 -4.16
N ASP A 664 -24.13 -2.13 -5.40
CA ASP A 664 -22.87 -1.55 -5.87
C ASP A 664 -23.11 -0.11 -6.32
N ALA A 665 -22.36 0.80 -5.75
CA ALA A 665 -22.39 2.21 -6.09
C ALA A 665 -21.03 2.64 -6.65
N TRP A 666 -21.02 3.32 -7.80
CA TRP A 666 -19.81 3.68 -8.51
C TRP A 666 -19.80 5.15 -8.91
N PHE A 667 -18.59 5.68 -8.98
CA PHE A 667 -18.30 6.87 -9.78
C PHE A 667 -16.94 6.69 -10.45
N SER A 668 -16.95 6.72 -11.78
CA SER A 668 -15.73 6.73 -12.58
C SER A 668 -15.66 8.05 -13.33
N GLY A 669 -14.58 8.78 -13.13
CA GLY A 669 -14.43 10.10 -13.72
C GLY A 669 -12.97 10.51 -13.84
N TYR A 670 -12.73 11.62 -14.54
CA TYR A 670 -11.38 12.04 -14.87
C TYR A 670 -11.27 13.55 -15.10
N SER A 671 -10.04 14.04 -15.04
CA SER A 671 -9.53 15.17 -15.81
C SER A 671 -8.58 14.64 -16.90
N PRO A 672 -8.14 15.43 -17.87
CA PRO A 672 -7.16 14.98 -18.88
C PRO A 672 -5.83 14.49 -18.30
N THR A 673 -5.54 14.76 -17.03
CA THR A 673 -4.29 14.38 -16.33
C THR A 673 -4.44 13.29 -15.28
N LEU A 674 -5.66 12.94 -14.89
CA LEU A 674 -5.90 11.99 -13.82
C LEU A 674 -7.26 11.31 -13.96
N VAL A 675 -7.26 9.99 -13.98
CA VAL A 675 -8.48 9.15 -13.98
C VAL A 675 -8.67 8.53 -12.62
N THR A 676 -9.89 8.56 -12.10
CA THR A 676 -10.21 7.94 -10.80
C THR A 676 -11.53 7.17 -10.88
N SER A 677 -11.49 5.91 -10.43
CA SER A 677 -12.67 5.07 -10.26
C SER A 677 -12.85 4.71 -8.80
N VAL A 678 -14.07 4.91 -8.30
CA VAL A 678 -14.49 4.61 -6.92
C VAL A 678 -15.62 3.62 -6.94
N TRP A 679 -15.51 2.58 -6.13
CA TRP A 679 -16.59 1.64 -5.82
C TRP A 679 -16.94 1.71 -4.33
N PHE A 680 -18.20 1.53 -4.02
CA PHE A 680 -18.76 1.46 -2.66
C PHE A 680 -19.80 0.34 -2.58
N GLY A 681 -19.74 -0.53 -1.56
CA GLY A 681 -20.66 -1.65 -1.40
C GLY A 681 -20.35 -2.53 -0.20
N PHE A 682 -21.11 -3.60 -0.03
CA PHE A 682 -20.82 -4.66 0.94
C PHE A 682 -20.16 -5.86 0.27
N ASP A 683 -19.29 -6.56 1.00
CA ASP A 683 -18.66 -7.78 0.49
C ASP A 683 -19.66 -8.92 0.23
N ASP A 684 -20.68 -9.02 1.04
CA ASP A 684 -21.77 -10.00 0.93
C ASP A 684 -22.86 -9.61 -0.08
N ASN A 685 -22.67 -8.52 -0.81
CA ASN A 685 -23.59 -8.03 -1.84
C ASN A 685 -25.00 -7.68 -1.34
N ARG A 686 -25.17 -7.36 -0.06
CA ARG A 686 -26.45 -6.86 0.48
C ARG A 686 -26.71 -5.42 0.03
N VAL A 687 -27.95 -4.99 0.11
CA VAL A 687 -28.40 -3.66 -0.31
C VAL A 687 -27.83 -2.59 0.62
N LEU A 688 -27.32 -1.49 0.04
CA LEU A 688 -26.78 -0.34 0.77
C LEU A 688 -27.85 0.45 1.54
N GLY A 689 -29.08 0.46 1.04
CA GLY A 689 -30.18 1.19 1.64
C GLY A 689 -30.85 2.14 0.65
N THR A 690 -31.94 2.75 1.09
CA THR A 690 -32.70 3.71 0.30
C THR A 690 -31.88 4.98 0.06
N HIS A 691 -31.84 5.47 -1.18
CA HIS A 691 -31.09 6.66 -1.62
C HIS A 691 -29.54 6.55 -1.55
N GLU A 692 -28.99 5.35 -1.38
CA GLU A 692 -27.55 5.11 -1.41
C GLU A 692 -27.09 4.76 -2.84
N TYR A 693 -26.98 5.78 -3.67
CA TYR A 693 -26.58 5.71 -5.09
C TYR A 693 -25.11 6.05 -5.29
N GLY A 694 -24.59 5.86 -6.49
CA GLY A 694 -23.25 6.32 -6.86
C GLY A 694 -23.03 7.83 -6.66
N SER A 695 -24.08 8.64 -6.81
CA SER A 695 -24.05 10.09 -6.56
C SER A 695 -23.96 10.47 -5.07
N THR A 696 -24.42 9.60 -4.17
CA THR A 696 -24.48 9.87 -2.72
C THR A 696 -23.36 9.21 -1.94
N THR A 697 -22.76 8.12 -2.44
CA THR A 697 -21.71 7.35 -1.78
C THR A 697 -20.36 7.48 -2.49
N ALA A 698 -20.23 7.01 -3.74
CA ALA A 698 -18.96 6.97 -4.46
C ALA A 698 -18.50 8.35 -4.97
N LEU A 699 -19.40 9.19 -5.47
CA LEU A 699 -19.08 10.53 -5.97
C LEU A 699 -18.45 11.44 -4.91
N PRO A 700 -18.91 11.51 -3.64
CA PRO A 700 -18.26 12.29 -2.61
C PRO A 700 -16.80 11.86 -2.33
N ILE A 701 -16.52 10.56 -2.33
CA ILE A 701 -15.15 10.02 -2.19
C ILE A 701 -14.28 10.49 -3.36
N TRP A 702 -14.80 10.35 -4.57
CA TRP A 702 -14.13 10.83 -5.79
C TRP A 702 -13.86 12.34 -5.73
N MET A 703 -14.84 13.14 -5.31
CA MET A 703 -14.70 14.60 -5.18
C MET A 703 -13.65 15.00 -4.17
N ASN A 704 -13.62 14.37 -3.00
CA ASN A 704 -12.65 14.64 -1.95
C ASN A 704 -11.22 14.35 -2.43
N PHE A 705 -11.04 13.24 -3.13
CA PHE A 705 -9.74 12.88 -3.70
C PHE A 705 -9.35 13.82 -4.86
N MET A 706 -10.19 13.96 -5.89
CA MET A 706 -9.87 14.75 -7.07
C MET A 706 -9.71 16.24 -6.75
N GLY A 707 -10.52 16.75 -5.82
CA GLY A 707 -10.42 18.13 -5.35
C GLY A 707 -9.06 18.44 -4.74
N ALA A 708 -8.51 17.53 -3.96
CA ALA A 708 -7.18 17.67 -3.36
C ALA A 708 -6.05 17.38 -4.39
N ALA A 709 -6.19 16.32 -5.19
CA ALA A 709 -5.18 15.94 -6.17
C ALA A 709 -4.98 16.97 -7.28
N LEU A 710 -6.05 17.68 -7.66
CA LEU A 710 -6.03 18.74 -8.68
C LEU A 710 -5.90 20.16 -8.09
N ALA A 711 -5.79 20.29 -6.76
CA ALA A 711 -5.64 21.60 -6.12
C ALA A 711 -4.39 22.33 -6.65
N GLY A 712 -4.56 23.61 -6.98
CA GLY A 712 -3.46 24.44 -7.49
C GLY A 712 -3.00 24.12 -8.93
N THR A 713 -3.60 23.13 -9.61
CA THR A 713 -3.30 22.82 -11.01
C THR A 713 -4.23 23.59 -11.94
N ALA A 714 -3.70 24.08 -13.07
CA ALA A 714 -4.51 24.68 -14.12
C ALA A 714 -5.47 23.65 -14.73
N GLU A 715 -6.62 24.12 -15.19
CA GLU A 715 -7.52 23.31 -16.01
C GLU A 715 -6.86 22.97 -17.35
N VAL A 716 -6.99 21.71 -17.75
CA VAL A 716 -6.43 21.20 -19.02
C VAL A 716 -7.56 20.75 -19.92
N TYR A 717 -7.60 21.29 -21.13
CA TYR A 717 -8.55 20.87 -22.14
C TYR A 717 -7.83 20.28 -23.32
N ARG A 718 -8.31 19.14 -23.81
CA ARG A 718 -7.76 18.57 -25.02
C ARG A 718 -8.16 19.44 -26.22
N PRO A 719 -7.23 19.70 -27.18
CA PRO A 719 -7.54 20.41 -28.37
C PRO A 719 -8.61 19.66 -29.19
N ARG A 720 -9.46 20.40 -29.83
CA ARG A 720 -10.48 19.83 -30.73
C ARG A 720 -9.80 19.22 -31.95
N PRO A 721 -10.00 17.91 -32.19
CA PRO A 721 -9.46 17.26 -33.40
C PRO A 721 -10.07 17.86 -34.67
N PRO A 722 -9.32 17.89 -35.80
CA PRO A 722 -9.87 18.24 -37.09
C PRO A 722 -11.00 17.29 -37.51
N GLY A 723 -11.95 17.76 -38.29
CA GLY A 723 -13.11 16.97 -38.74
C GLY A 723 -14.24 16.86 -37.71
N ILE A 724 -14.27 17.75 -36.69
CA ILE A 724 -15.43 17.95 -35.80
C ILE A 724 -16.05 19.30 -36.14
N LEU A 725 -17.36 19.32 -36.38
CA LEU A 725 -18.16 20.52 -36.61
C LEU A 725 -19.13 20.74 -35.44
N THR A 726 -19.39 22.03 -35.14
CA THR A 726 -20.48 22.44 -34.25
C THR A 726 -21.64 22.85 -35.10
N VAL A 727 -22.80 22.25 -34.91
CA VAL A 727 -24.01 22.50 -35.71
C VAL A 727 -25.17 22.86 -34.79
N ARG A 728 -25.95 23.86 -35.14
CA ARG A 728 -27.19 24.18 -34.44
C ARG A 728 -28.26 23.16 -34.85
N ILE A 729 -28.81 22.50 -33.86
CA ILE A 729 -29.85 21.48 -34.02
C ILE A 729 -31.12 21.88 -33.32
N ASP A 730 -32.19 21.33 -33.79
CA ASP A 730 -33.48 21.31 -33.09
C ASP A 730 -33.41 20.27 -31.96
N PRO A 731 -33.69 20.65 -30.70
CA PRO A 731 -33.51 19.76 -29.56
C PRO A 731 -34.43 18.54 -29.59
N ASP A 732 -35.59 18.61 -30.23
CA ASP A 732 -36.61 17.54 -30.23
C ASP A 732 -36.33 16.51 -31.34
N THR A 733 -35.85 16.97 -32.51
CA THR A 733 -35.63 16.07 -33.65
C THR A 733 -34.18 15.69 -33.89
N GLY A 734 -33.21 16.40 -33.29
CA GLY A 734 -31.78 16.23 -33.56
C GLY A 734 -31.33 16.64 -34.94
N LEU A 735 -32.22 17.17 -35.80
CA LEU A 735 -31.94 17.66 -37.13
C LEU A 735 -31.41 19.12 -37.08
N ARG A 736 -30.87 19.64 -38.19
CA ARG A 736 -30.43 21.04 -38.27
C ARG A 736 -31.58 21.98 -37.91
N ALA A 737 -31.30 22.98 -37.07
CA ALA A 737 -32.26 24.01 -36.75
C ALA A 737 -32.53 24.90 -37.99
N ASN A 738 -33.79 25.19 -38.22
CA ASN A 738 -34.17 26.11 -39.30
C ASN A 738 -33.59 27.53 -39.06
N PRO A 739 -33.11 28.21 -40.10
CA PRO A 739 -32.71 29.61 -39.99
C PRO A 739 -33.86 30.47 -39.43
N GLY A 740 -33.60 31.20 -38.32
CA GLY A 740 -34.63 32.04 -37.70
C GLY A 740 -35.41 31.40 -36.54
N ARG A 741 -35.19 30.13 -36.20
CA ARG A 741 -35.75 29.48 -34.99
C ARG A 741 -34.94 29.91 -33.75
N ASN A 742 -35.61 30.41 -32.71
CA ASN A 742 -34.97 30.87 -31.48
C ASN A 742 -34.60 29.69 -30.54
N ALA A 743 -35.26 28.51 -30.67
CA ALA A 743 -34.96 27.32 -29.91
C ALA A 743 -34.02 26.41 -30.70
N PHE A 744 -32.73 26.39 -30.31
CA PHE A 744 -31.72 25.47 -30.84
C PHE A 744 -30.71 25.13 -29.75
N GLU A 745 -30.04 24.00 -29.93
CA GLU A 745 -28.84 23.64 -29.18
C GLU A 745 -27.66 23.48 -30.11
N GLU A 746 -26.45 23.76 -29.62
CA GLU A 746 -25.20 23.48 -30.34
C GLU A 746 -24.74 22.07 -30.05
N GLU A 747 -24.54 21.28 -31.13
CA GLU A 747 -24.11 19.88 -30.98
C GLU A 747 -22.86 19.62 -31.81
N LEU A 748 -22.04 18.67 -31.34
CA LEU A 748 -20.81 18.23 -31.98
C LEU A 748 -21.07 17.04 -32.90
N PHE A 749 -20.56 17.14 -34.13
CA PHE A 749 -20.65 16.08 -35.14
C PHE A 749 -19.28 15.78 -35.74
N LEU A 750 -19.09 14.56 -36.17
CA LEU A 750 -18.11 14.27 -37.20
C LEU A 750 -18.57 14.94 -38.50
N GLU A 751 -17.65 15.51 -39.27
CA GLU A 751 -17.95 16.21 -40.52
C GLU A 751 -18.83 15.37 -41.48
N GLU A 752 -18.53 14.06 -41.55
CA GLU A 752 -19.27 13.07 -42.35
C GLU A 752 -20.65 12.69 -41.77
N SER A 753 -20.93 13.02 -40.53
CA SER A 753 -22.17 12.63 -39.84
C SER A 753 -23.12 13.78 -39.55
N VAL A 754 -22.85 14.95 -40.13
CA VAL A 754 -23.72 16.13 -39.96
C VAL A 754 -25.08 15.87 -40.64
N PRO A 755 -26.22 16.08 -39.94
CA PRO A 755 -27.55 15.91 -40.55
C PRO A 755 -27.72 16.77 -41.80
N GLY A 756 -28.10 16.17 -42.93
CA GLY A 756 -28.40 16.89 -44.18
C GLY A 756 -29.75 17.63 -44.13
N ALA A 757 -30.69 17.10 -43.35
CA ALA A 757 -32.06 17.63 -43.27
C ALA A 757 -32.20 18.75 -42.22
N PHE A 758 -33.06 19.69 -42.44
CA PHE A 758 -33.53 20.66 -41.45
C PHE A 758 -34.76 20.10 -40.69
N ALA A 759 -34.94 20.55 -39.48
CA ALA A 759 -36.14 20.22 -38.70
C ALA A 759 -37.40 20.69 -39.42
N PRO A 760 -38.53 20.01 -39.32
CA PRO A 760 -39.81 20.49 -39.86
C PRO A 760 -40.13 21.88 -39.33
N ALA A 761 -40.77 22.72 -40.16
CA ALA A 761 -41.26 23.99 -39.67
C ALA A 761 -42.28 23.74 -38.55
N PRO A 762 -42.33 24.58 -37.48
CA PRO A 762 -43.32 24.44 -36.44
C PRO A 762 -44.72 24.43 -37.10
N SER A 763 -45.50 23.39 -36.87
CA SER A 763 -46.88 23.36 -37.25
C SER A 763 -47.58 24.56 -36.58
N THR A 764 -48.16 25.44 -37.37
CA THR A 764 -49.04 26.52 -36.87
C THR A 764 -50.14 25.82 -36.05
N PRO A 765 -50.49 26.24 -34.80
CA PRO A 765 -51.63 25.69 -34.11
C PRO A 765 -52.89 25.96 -34.92
N GLY A 766 -53.42 24.95 -35.63
CA GLY A 766 -54.65 25.14 -36.45
C GLY A 766 -54.88 24.16 -37.59
N SER A 767 -54.02 23.19 -37.86
CA SER A 767 -54.27 22.17 -38.90
C SER A 767 -54.10 20.73 -38.36
N GLU A 768 -54.91 20.36 -37.41
CA GLU A 768 -55.19 18.95 -37.16
C GLU A 768 -56.27 18.49 -38.15
N THR A 769 -55.85 17.90 -39.25
CA THR A 769 -56.70 16.90 -39.93
C THR A 769 -55.91 15.62 -39.94
N GLY A 770 -56.32 14.73 -39.03
CA GLY A 770 -55.71 13.47 -38.79
C GLY A 770 -55.66 12.55 -40.02
N GLN A 771 -54.61 11.78 -40.02
CA GLN A 771 -54.60 10.34 -40.35
C GLN A 771 -53.22 9.84 -39.91
N LEU A 772 -53.27 9.02 -38.85
CA LEU A 772 -52.09 8.19 -38.49
C LEU A 772 -51.90 7.15 -39.60
N PRO A 773 -50.71 6.96 -40.10
CA PRO A 773 -50.37 5.82 -40.93
C PRO A 773 -50.51 4.53 -40.12
N ASP A 774 -51.22 3.53 -40.66
CA ASP A 774 -51.52 2.23 -40.11
C ASP A 774 -50.29 1.28 -39.94
N ASP A 775 -49.04 1.78 -40.17
CA ASP A 775 -47.83 0.95 -40.19
C ASP A 775 -46.96 1.04 -38.90
N LEU A 776 -47.51 1.52 -37.78
CA LEU A 776 -46.81 1.67 -36.50
C LEU A 776 -47.58 1.05 -35.31
N LEU A 777 -48.15 -0.13 -35.48
CA LEU A 777 -48.59 -0.99 -34.36
C LEU A 777 -47.72 -2.21 -34.25
#